data_56c751f040217f4cab597fdc75bfc70f
#
_entry.id   56c751f040217f4cab597fdc75bfc70f
#
_cell.length_a   1.000
_cell.length_b   1.000
_cell.length_c   1.000
_cell.angle_alpha   90.00
_cell.angle_beta   90.00
_cell.angle_gamma   90.00
#
_symmetry.space_group_name_H-M   'P 1'
#
loop_
_entity.id
_entity.type
_entity.pdbx_description
1 polymer ?
#
loop_
_entity_poly.entity_id
_entity_poly.type
_entity_poly.pdbx_seq_one_letter_code
_entity_poly.pdbx_strand_id
1 'polypeptide(L)'
;MLKATWRNVFAHKLRLFLSAFAVILGVAFVAGSYIFTDTLDRAFTGLTSGAVGDVIVQPGSSDDEEASGPGALGTRTVPASLVDELGAVPGAARADGRVSNFGTFVVGKDGKLIGGQGPPGIAVNRSEGPAANGIPSATLESGRWPEAPDEVVLDPSTARKAGYLLGERIPLVTTSEVPRIEVTYVGTASFGASALVGASVVMLETSKAQEVYLGGEDAFSAVWVTAAPGTSQEQLLASVKEVLPEGFRAATGDATSERASTRIDEALSFVTTFLLVFAGVALTVGAFLIVNTFSILVAQRSRELALLRAIGASRRQVARSVLAEAGVVGLVGSAVGIAMGFVLAVGIKLLFSRIGLDLSANELVLRPRTVVVALVVGILVTLAAAYLPARRAGRVPPVAAMRDDVALAESGLRWRLVVGAALLAAGIAAMAAGLAGLGSQPTYVLGAGAFGVLVGTALLSPVLGRPVLAALGWFYRRSFGAVGLMAEQNARRNPRRTAATASALMIGVALVTMMSVLGASAKASLDQSLSEDIVADFVVSNAVGQAFSSTVADEIEQVDGVAAVARVRSAVLQVDGDRDFASAVDPAAVDAVARPEIVTGTLADLDATSVAISSELAADRGWAVGSTVKIGYAGATTDATVVATYVEGAVLQSDVTMSLEGFDAIGVPPTDRTVYVVAAPGVDRAVLGAALKDVVVDLKTVTVNDQETFAEEQRAPIDQLLFIVYALLGLAVVIAVLGIVNTLALSVIERVREIGLLRAVGLSRTQLRTMLRLESVAIALLGAVLGIALGLAFALALQRSLIDDGIDVLAIPVGQLALFVAVAAVVGVLAALWPGRRAAKLDILRAIASD
;
A
#
# COMPACT_ATOMS: atom_id res chain seq x y z
N MET A 1 -46.59 -11.98 9.53
CA MET A 1 -45.23 -12.49 9.30
C MET A 1 -44.14 -11.60 9.91
N LEU A 2 -44.08 -10.28 9.70
CA LEU A 2 -43.07 -9.41 10.29
C LEU A 2 -42.91 -9.51 11.82
N LYS A 3 -44.04 -9.56 12.60
CA LYS A 3 -43.99 -9.73 14.05
C LYS A 3 -43.39 -11.08 14.49
N ALA A 4 -43.61 -12.15 13.72
CA ALA A 4 -43.03 -13.46 13.98
C ALA A 4 -41.52 -13.46 13.67
N THR A 5 -41.10 -12.79 12.59
CA THR A 5 -39.70 -12.59 12.22
C THR A 5 -38.93 -11.86 13.30
N TRP A 6 -39.45 -10.77 13.86
CA TRP A 6 -38.84 -10.01 14.95
C TRP A 6 -38.71 -10.83 16.25
N ARG A 7 -39.71 -11.58 16.66
CA ARG A 7 -39.65 -12.46 17.85
C ARG A 7 -38.61 -13.57 17.68
N ASN A 8 -38.50 -14.14 16.49
CA ASN A 8 -37.51 -15.18 16.17
C ASN A 8 -36.07 -14.65 16.15
N VAL A 9 -35.87 -13.42 15.64
CA VAL A 9 -34.56 -12.75 15.68
C VAL A 9 -34.00 -12.64 17.09
N PHE A 10 -34.86 -12.30 18.08
CA PHE A 10 -34.43 -12.17 19.47
C PHE A 10 -34.37 -13.53 20.23
N ALA A 11 -35.01 -14.59 19.75
CA ALA A 11 -34.96 -15.90 20.39
C ALA A 11 -33.65 -16.65 20.21
N HIS A 12 -32.86 -16.34 19.14
CA HIS A 12 -31.63 -17.04 18.80
C HIS A 12 -30.39 -16.10 18.73
N LYS A 13 -30.19 -15.29 19.78
CA LYS A 13 -29.16 -14.23 19.84
C LYS A 13 -27.75 -14.66 19.43
N LEU A 14 -27.29 -15.84 19.88
CA LEU A 14 -25.93 -16.32 19.59
C LEU A 14 -25.69 -16.63 18.11
N ARG A 15 -26.68 -17.20 17.43
CA ARG A 15 -26.60 -17.58 16.02
C ARG A 15 -26.62 -16.35 15.11
N LEU A 16 -27.52 -15.42 15.43
CA LEU A 16 -27.57 -14.12 14.73
C LEU A 16 -26.29 -13.32 14.89
N PHE A 17 -25.72 -13.34 16.11
CA PHE A 17 -24.43 -12.69 16.37
C PHE A 17 -23.33 -13.27 15.49
N LEU A 18 -23.22 -14.59 15.35
CA LEU A 18 -22.20 -15.22 14.50
C LEU A 18 -22.39 -14.94 13.01
N SER A 19 -23.66 -14.81 12.54
CA SER A 19 -23.94 -14.39 11.14
C SER A 19 -23.66 -12.92 10.93
N ALA A 20 -24.10 -12.05 11.87
CA ALA A 20 -23.87 -10.62 11.83
C ALA A 20 -22.37 -10.31 11.91
N PHE A 21 -21.61 -11.09 12.66
CA PHE A 21 -20.18 -10.87 12.85
C PHE A 21 -19.39 -10.96 11.54
N ALA A 22 -19.73 -11.88 10.64
CA ALA A 22 -19.13 -11.97 9.31
C ALA A 22 -19.43 -10.72 8.45
N VAL A 23 -20.67 -10.20 8.56
CA VAL A 23 -21.06 -8.93 7.90
C VAL A 23 -20.32 -7.75 8.52
N ILE A 24 -20.29 -7.70 9.87
CA ILE A 24 -19.60 -6.64 10.63
C ILE A 24 -18.14 -6.53 10.19
N LEU A 25 -17.39 -7.64 10.14
CA LEU A 25 -15.99 -7.63 9.76
C LEU A 25 -15.77 -7.24 8.30
N GLY A 26 -16.57 -7.78 7.37
CA GLY A 26 -16.48 -7.41 5.96
C GLY A 26 -16.78 -5.94 5.72
N VAL A 27 -17.84 -5.42 6.34
CA VAL A 27 -18.21 -4.00 6.27
C VAL A 27 -17.24 -3.11 7.02
N ALA A 28 -16.70 -3.56 8.16
CA ALA A 28 -15.69 -2.83 8.91
C ALA A 28 -14.42 -2.62 8.07
N PHE A 29 -14.04 -3.62 7.29
CA PHE A 29 -12.89 -3.49 6.40
C PHE A 29 -13.14 -2.47 5.28
N VAL A 30 -14.32 -2.55 4.62
CA VAL A 30 -14.72 -1.58 3.60
C VAL A 30 -14.78 -0.16 4.18
N ALA A 31 -15.51 0.02 5.29
CA ALA A 31 -15.66 1.32 5.93
C ALA A 31 -14.32 1.87 6.44
N GLY A 32 -13.49 1.00 7.06
CA GLY A 32 -12.18 1.38 7.57
C GLY A 32 -11.22 1.81 6.48
N SER A 33 -11.21 1.10 5.34
CA SER A 33 -10.42 1.47 4.16
C SER A 33 -10.86 2.84 3.62
N TYR A 34 -12.16 3.06 3.42
CA TYR A 34 -12.66 4.37 2.94
C TYR A 34 -12.40 5.50 3.94
N ILE A 35 -12.62 5.28 5.25
CA ILE A 35 -12.33 6.29 6.28
C ILE A 35 -10.85 6.66 6.27
N PHE A 36 -9.97 5.67 6.17
CA PHE A 36 -8.53 5.89 6.11
C PHE A 36 -8.13 6.64 4.84
N THR A 37 -8.62 6.22 3.67
CA THR A 37 -8.34 6.87 2.38
C THR A 37 -8.90 8.29 2.34
N ASP A 38 -10.14 8.52 2.80
CA ASP A 38 -10.74 9.86 2.89
C ASP A 38 -9.98 10.78 3.85
N THR A 39 -9.37 10.21 4.91
CA THR A 39 -8.52 10.95 5.86
C THR A 39 -7.20 11.33 5.22
N LEU A 40 -6.61 10.40 4.48
CA LEU A 40 -5.35 10.60 3.77
C LEU A 40 -5.52 11.67 2.67
N ASP A 41 -6.54 11.55 1.83
CA ASP A 41 -6.92 12.50 0.79
C ASP A 41 -7.11 13.92 1.37
N ARG A 42 -7.88 14.05 2.47
CA ARG A 42 -8.07 15.36 3.12
C ARG A 42 -6.78 15.94 3.67
N ALA A 43 -5.91 15.09 4.22
CA ALA A 43 -4.64 15.52 4.78
C ALA A 43 -3.71 16.08 3.69
N PHE A 44 -3.65 15.42 2.54
CA PHE A 44 -2.84 15.87 1.39
C PHE A 44 -3.48 17.05 0.64
N THR A 45 -4.80 17.07 0.44
CA THR A 45 -5.50 18.21 -0.17
C THR A 45 -5.34 19.48 0.65
N GLY A 46 -5.30 19.36 1.99
CA GLY A 46 -5.01 20.50 2.86
C GLY A 46 -3.60 21.08 2.69
N LEU A 47 -2.63 20.24 2.29
CA LEU A 47 -1.27 20.68 1.94
C LEU A 47 -1.25 21.53 0.67
N THR A 48 -1.94 21.08 -0.37
CA THR A 48 -1.92 21.74 -1.68
C THR A 48 -2.70 23.04 -1.68
N SER A 49 -3.88 23.08 -1.05
CA SER A 49 -4.75 24.25 -1.04
C SER A 49 -4.21 25.45 -0.22
N GLY A 50 -3.37 25.17 0.79
CA GLY A 50 -2.72 26.22 1.61
C GLY A 50 -1.32 26.63 1.13
N ALA A 51 -0.81 25.98 0.09
CA ALA A 51 0.56 26.16 -0.39
C ALA A 51 0.65 26.86 -1.75
N VAL A 52 -0.41 27.49 -2.23
CA VAL A 52 -0.47 28.18 -3.53
C VAL A 52 -1.14 29.55 -3.43
N GLY A 53 -0.68 30.54 -4.20
CA GLY A 53 -1.36 31.85 -4.33
C GLY A 53 -2.52 31.82 -5.31
N ASP A 54 -3.27 32.93 -5.48
CA ASP A 54 -4.38 33.00 -6.45
C ASP A 54 -3.89 32.82 -7.89
N VAL A 55 -2.76 33.43 -8.24
CA VAL A 55 -2.00 33.15 -9.46
C VAL A 55 -0.55 32.91 -9.08
N ILE A 56 0.04 31.87 -9.66
CA ILE A 56 1.44 31.49 -9.42
C ILE A 56 2.22 31.71 -10.71
N VAL A 57 3.31 32.44 -10.59
CA VAL A 57 4.30 32.64 -11.66
C VAL A 57 5.57 31.88 -11.29
N GLN A 58 6.06 31.07 -12.21
CA GLN A 58 7.28 30.29 -12.02
C GLN A 58 8.02 30.09 -13.35
N PRO A 59 9.33 29.75 -13.34
CA PRO A 59 10.05 29.46 -14.56
C PRO A 59 9.42 28.27 -15.32
N GLY A 60 9.46 28.31 -16.66
CA GLY A 60 8.94 27.27 -17.55
C GLY A 60 8.29 27.82 -18.79
N SER A 61 8.06 26.97 -19.80
CA SER A 61 7.33 27.33 -21.01
C SER A 61 5.82 27.07 -20.86
N SER A 62 5.01 27.69 -21.73
CA SER A 62 3.55 27.47 -21.78
C SER A 62 3.17 26.00 -22.10
N ASP A 63 4.08 25.30 -22.76
CA ASP A 63 3.88 23.92 -23.21
C ASP A 63 4.30 22.90 -22.10
N ASP A 64 4.99 23.35 -21.06
CA ASP A 64 5.33 22.55 -19.87
C ASP A 64 4.14 22.40 -18.91
N GLU A 65 3.00 21.97 -19.39
CA GLU A 65 1.80 21.79 -18.52
C GLU A 65 2.03 20.82 -17.36
N GLU A 66 3.00 19.92 -17.47
CA GLU A 66 3.30 18.91 -16.45
C GLU A 66 4.33 19.30 -15.38
N ALA A 67 5.01 20.43 -15.53
CA ALA A 67 6.13 20.87 -14.66
C ALA A 67 5.71 21.46 -13.28
N SER A 68 4.50 21.22 -12.81
CA SER A 68 3.99 21.84 -11.56
C SER A 68 4.05 20.89 -10.38
N GLY A 69 5.23 20.53 -9.90
CA GLY A 69 5.41 19.88 -8.59
C GLY A 69 6.35 20.74 -7.72
N PRO A 70 6.15 20.80 -6.39
CA PRO A 70 7.13 21.37 -5.48
C PRO A 70 8.35 20.46 -5.44
N GLY A 71 9.35 20.69 -6.28
CA GLY A 71 10.55 19.86 -6.44
C GLY A 71 11.13 19.91 -7.84
N ALA A 72 10.40 20.40 -8.84
CA ALA A 72 10.93 20.73 -10.16
C ALA A 72 11.63 22.10 -10.12
N LEU A 73 12.57 22.29 -9.20
CA LEU A 73 13.40 23.49 -9.12
C LEU A 73 14.50 23.33 -10.17
N GLY A 74 14.19 23.79 -11.38
CA GLY A 74 15.23 24.14 -12.32
C GLY A 74 16.08 25.29 -11.75
N THR A 75 17.30 25.43 -12.21
CA THR A 75 18.25 26.52 -11.88
C THR A 75 17.75 27.93 -12.27
N ARG A 76 16.59 28.03 -12.95
CA ARG A 76 15.98 29.30 -13.28
C ARG A 76 15.18 29.84 -12.10
N THR A 77 15.51 31.08 -11.75
CA THR A 77 14.86 31.84 -10.69
C THR A 77 13.95 32.91 -11.30
N VAL A 78 12.99 33.40 -10.54
CA VAL A 78 12.21 34.58 -10.89
C VAL A 78 12.89 35.80 -10.30
N PRO A 79 13.36 36.78 -11.12
CA PRO A 79 14.02 37.95 -10.60
C PRO A 79 13.13 38.78 -9.67
N ALA A 80 13.70 39.43 -8.67
CA ALA A 80 12.92 40.27 -7.75
C ALA A 80 12.21 41.41 -8.46
N SER A 81 12.77 41.98 -9.55
CA SER A 81 12.10 43.00 -10.35
C SER A 81 10.75 42.57 -10.93
N LEU A 82 10.58 41.30 -11.26
CA LEU A 82 9.30 40.77 -11.77
C LEU A 82 8.22 40.72 -10.69
N VAL A 83 8.59 40.66 -9.41
CA VAL A 83 7.63 40.70 -8.30
C VAL A 83 6.92 42.04 -8.27
N ASP A 84 7.67 43.14 -8.44
CA ASP A 84 7.12 44.48 -8.44
C ASP A 84 6.21 44.74 -9.68
N GLU A 85 6.62 44.25 -10.85
CA GLU A 85 5.85 44.30 -12.08
C GLU A 85 4.52 43.55 -11.94
N LEU A 86 4.56 42.33 -11.41
CA LEU A 86 3.39 41.50 -11.18
C LEU A 86 2.46 42.09 -10.12
N GLY A 87 2.99 42.77 -9.10
CA GLY A 87 2.19 43.47 -8.09
C GLY A 87 1.46 44.68 -8.63
N ALA A 88 1.91 45.25 -9.74
CA ALA A 88 1.28 46.41 -10.40
C ALA A 88 0.22 46.06 -11.48
N VAL A 89 0.04 44.76 -11.76
CA VAL A 89 -0.88 44.26 -12.79
C VAL A 89 -2.34 44.57 -12.42
N PRO A 90 -3.20 45.01 -13.37
CA PRO A 90 -4.62 45.23 -13.11
C PRO A 90 -5.30 44.00 -12.52
N GLY A 91 -5.95 44.18 -11.36
CA GLY A 91 -6.59 43.10 -10.64
C GLY A 91 -5.70 42.39 -9.60
N ALA A 92 -4.41 42.72 -9.50
CA ALA A 92 -3.55 42.29 -8.41
C ALA A 92 -3.73 43.20 -7.17
N ALA A 93 -3.79 42.61 -5.99
CA ALA A 93 -3.70 43.32 -4.72
C ALA A 93 -2.26 43.44 -4.25
N ARG A 94 -1.45 42.41 -4.49
CA ARG A 94 -0.02 42.30 -4.16
C ARG A 94 0.63 41.13 -4.89
N ALA A 95 1.95 41.11 -4.97
CA ALA A 95 2.74 39.97 -5.36
C ALA A 95 3.81 39.69 -4.29
N ASP A 96 4.07 38.41 -4.04
CA ASP A 96 5.00 37.95 -3.02
C ASP A 96 5.96 36.92 -3.62
N GLY A 97 7.27 37.21 -3.51
CA GLY A 97 8.30 36.25 -3.89
C GLY A 97 8.38 35.07 -2.92
N ARG A 98 8.41 33.87 -3.45
CA ARG A 98 8.48 32.62 -2.70
C ARG A 98 9.78 31.89 -2.97
N VAL A 99 10.47 31.53 -1.89
CA VAL A 99 11.58 30.58 -1.92
C VAL A 99 11.10 29.31 -1.22
N SER A 100 11.15 28.20 -1.91
CA SER A 100 10.81 26.90 -1.33
C SER A 100 11.83 25.86 -1.75
N ASN A 101 12.21 24.99 -0.82
CA ASN A 101 13.11 23.88 -1.05
C ASN A 101 12.59 22.61 -0.37
N PHE A 102 12.83 21.47 -1.00
CA PHE A 102 12.57 20.13 -0.45
C PHE A 102 13.91 19.50 -0.04
N GLY A 103 13.98 18.92 1.13
CA GLY A 103 15.20 18.31 1.65
C GLY A 103 15.85 19.12 2.78
N THR A 104 15.07 19.93 3.50
CA THR A 104 15.55 20.63 4.70
C THR A 104 14.97 19.99 5.95
N PHE A 105 15.83 19.50 6.82
CA PHE A 105 15.46 18.72 8.00
C PHE A 105 15.98 19.36 9.28
N VAL A 106 15.21 19.27 10.35
CA VAL A 106 15.61 19.67 11.70
C VAL A 106 16.31 18.49 12.38
N VAL A 107 17.47 18.73 12.99
CA VAL A 107 18.11 17.74 13.87
C VAL A 107 17.57 17.95 15.28
N GLY A 108 16.91 16.94 15.84
CA GLY A 108 16.40 16.99 17.21
C GLY A 108 17.50 16.98 18.27
N LYS A 109 17.15 17.32 19.51
CA LYS A 109 18.10 17.25 20.67
C LYS A 109 18.65 15.84 20.91
N ASP A 110 17.98 14.81 20.42
CA ASP A 110 18.44 13.42 20.48
C ASP A 110 19.41 13.07 19.33
N GLY A 111 19.78 14.04 18.49
CA GLY A 111 20.65 13.86 17.35
C GLY A 111 20.00 13.19 16.14
N LYS A 112 18.68 12.94 16.17
CA LYS A 112 17.96 12.33 15.05
C LYS A 112 17.35 13.40 14.16
N LEU A 113 17.26 13.07 12.87
CA LEU A 113 16.52 13.88 11.90
C LEU A 113 15.02 13.80 12.15
N ILE A 114 14.34 14.92 12.04
CA ILE A 114 12.90 15.03 12.11
C ILE A 114 12.35 15.18 10.70
N GLY A 115 11.55 14.24 10.27
CA GLY A 115 11.16 14.04 8.88
C GLY A 115 12.12 13.08 8.17
N GLY A 116 11.95 12.89 6.87
CA GLY A 116 12.91 12.13 6.03
C GLY A 116 12.66 10.62 5.93
N GLN A 117 11.82 10.04 6.76
CA GLN A 117 11.37 8.65 6.59
C GLN A 117 9.95 8.63 5.97
N GLY A 118 9.84 9.13 4.74
CA GLY A 118 8.60 9.23 3.97
C GLY A 118 8.32 10.66 3.52
N PRO A 119 7.61 11.51 4.29
CA PRO A 119 7.35 12.89 3.89
C PRO A 119 8.59 13.76 3.90
N PRO A 120 8.72 14.71 2.94
CA PRO A 120 9.90 15.56 2.80
C PRO A 120 10.01 16.58 3.94
N GLY A 121 11.22 17.04 4.19
CA GLY A 121 11.47 18.29 4.90
C GLY A 121 11.32 19.46 3.94
N ILE A 122 10.56 20.47 4.31
CA ILE A 122 10.23 21.63 3.47
C ILE A 122 10.75 22.89 4.12
N ALA A 123 11.55 23.67 3.39
CA ALA A 123 11.89 25.02 3.77
C ALA A 123 11.07 26.02 2.94
N VAL A 124 10.61 27.07 3.59
CA VAL A 124 9.95 28.20 2.93
C VAL A 124 10.50 29.53 3.49
N ASN A 125 10.44 30.59 2.69
CA ASN A 125 10.72 31.93 3.20
C ASN A 125 9.48 32.52 3.90
N ARG A 126 9.72 33.51 4.77
CA ARG A 126 8.64 34.35 5.30
C ARG A 126 7.94 35.10 4.17
N SER A 127 6.64 35.02 4.09
CA SER A 127 5.80 35.82 3.22
C SER A 127 4.57 36.28 3.97
N GLU A 128 4.13 37.52 3.72
CA GLU A 128 2.95 38.12 4.33
C GLU A 128 1.68 37.90 3.51
N GLY A 129 1.85 37.49 2.22
CA GLY A 129 0.73 37.23 1.32
C GLY A 129 -0.08 36.00 1.72
N PRO A 130 -1.40 36.08 1.56
CA PRO A 130 -2.25 34.90 1.74
C PRO A 130 -2.00 33.86 0.65
N ALA A 131 -2.38 32.63 0.92
CA ALA A 131 -2.61 31.62 -0.09
C ALA A 131 -3.91 31.92 -0.87
N ALA A 132 -4.18 31.11 -1.90
CA ALA A 132 -5.35 31.24 -2.75
C ALA A 132 -6.66 31.35 -1.94
N ASN A 133 -7.59 32.11 -2.47
CA ASN A 133 -8.90 32.37 -1.85
C ASN A 133 -8.81 33.02 -0.45
N GLY A 134 -7.73 33.78 -0.18
CA GLY A 134 -7.54 34.52 1.07
C GLY A 134 -7.23 33.63 2.28
N ILE A 135 -6.86 32.38 2.09
CA ILE A 135 -6.43 31.49 3.18
C ILE A 135 -5.08 31.99 3.72
N PRO A 136 -4.87 32.13 5.05
CA PRO A 136 -3.56 32.47 5.57
C PRO A 136 -2.52 31.41 5.15
N SER A 137 -1.41 31.83 4.53
CA SER A 137 -0.33 30.91 4.14
C SER A 137 0.34 30.26 5.36
N ALA A 138 0.42 30.99 6.45
CA ALA A 138 0.86 30.50 7.76
C ALA A 138 0.15 31.27 8.88
N THR A 139 -0.05 30.61 10.03
CA THR A 139 -0.64 31.22 11.23
C THR A 139 0.27 30.97 12.43
N LEU A 140 0.74 32.05 13.05
CA LEU A 140 1.61 31.98 14.22
C LEU A 140 0.84 31.44 15.43
N GLU A 141 1.35 30.37 16.05
CA GLU A 141 0.77 29.77 17.26
C GLU A 141 1.47 30.22 18.53
N SER A 142 2.79 30.39 18.47
CA SER A 142 3.60 30.85 19.60
C SER A 142 4.89 31.52 19.14
N GLY A 143 5.44 32.40 19.99
CA GLY A 143 6.65 33.12 19.66
C GLY A 143 6.41 34.31 18.73
N ARG A 144 7.30 34.51 17.76
CA ARG A 144 7.26 35.57 16.74
C ARG A 144 7.72 35.07 15.39
N TRP A 145 7.46 35.87 14.35
CA TRP A 145 8.00 35.59 13.01
C TRP A 145 9.51 35.80 12.95
N PRO A 146 10.22 35.15 12.01
CA PRO A 146 11.66 35.37 11.81
C PRO A 146 11.86 36.77 11.19
N GLU A 147 12.75 37.56 11.81
CA GLU A 147 13.08 38.94 11.39
C GLU A 147 14.57 39.11 11.10
N ALA A 148 15.41 38.17 11.55
CA ALA A 148 16.84 38.12 11.29
C ALA A 148 17.20 36.87 10.47
N PRO A 149 18.30 36.90 9.67
CA PRO A 149 18.72 35.80 8.84
C PRO A 149 19.04 34.48 9.58
N ASP A 150 19.36 34.58 10.85
CA ASP A 150 19.65 33.41 11.70
C ASP A 150 18.43 32.91 12.50
N GLU A 151 17.22 33.33 12.13
CA GLU A 151 16.00 32.98 12.84
C GLU A 151 15.13 32.01 12.03
N VAL A 152 14.42 31.12 12.73
CA VAL A 152 13.53 30.12 12.13
C VAL A 152 12.24 29.96 12.93
N VAL A 153 11.17 29.72 12.18
CA VAL A 153 9.87 29.26 12.72
C VAL A 153 9.65 27.83 12.26
N LEU A 154 9.18 26.97 13.15
CA LEU A 154 8.91 25.56 12.89
C LEU A 154 7.41 25.28 12.89
N ASP A 155 7.00 24.23 12.20
CA ASP A 155 5.65 23.69 12.37
C ASP A 155 5.48 23.04 13.76
N PRO A 156 4.23 22.94 14.31
CA PRO A 156 3.99 22.46 15.65
C PRO A 156 4.42 21.00 15.88
N SER A 157 4.39 20.16 14.85
CA SER A 157 4.79 18.74 14.96
C SER A 157 6.31 18.64 15.06
N THR A 158 7.01 19.35 14.19
CA THR A 158 8.47 19.43 14.18
C THR A 158 9.00 20.03 15.48
N ALA A 159 8.42 21.15 15.94
CA ALA A 159 8.81 21.78 17.20
C ALA A 159 8.70 20.82 18.41
N ARG A 160 7.59 20.09 18.52
CA ARG A 160 7.41 19.08 19.59
C ARG A 160 8.40 17.94 19.50
N LYS A 161 8.66 17.41 18.30
CA LYS A 161 9.58 16.29 18.08
C LYS A 161 11.05 16.71 18.30
N ALA A 162 11.40 17.94 17.88
CA ALA A 162 12.75 18.48 18.02
C ALA A 162 13.16 18.70 19.50
N GLY A 163 12.17 19.02 20.36
CA GLY A 163 12.39 19.16 21.80
C GLY A 163 13.16 20.44 22.21
N TYR A 164 13.31 21.40 21.29
CA TYR A 164 13.94 22.70 21.58
C TYR A 164 12.94 23.70 22.17
N LEU A 165 13.46 24.62 22.95
CA LEU A 165 12.70 25.75 23.51
C LEU A 165 12.92 26.99 22.64
N LEU A 166 11.96 27.91 22.67
CA LEU A 166 12.09 29.22 22.01
C LEU A 166 13.35 29.93 22.48
N GLY A 167 14.15 30.45 21.53
CA GLY A 167 15.42 31.11 21.75
C GLY A 167 16.65 30.20 21.70
N GLU A 168 16.47 28.87 21.62
CA GLU A 168 17.60 27.94 21.43
C GLU A 168 18.09 27.91 19.97
N ARG A 169 19.36 27.66 19.78
CA ARG A 169 19.93 27.40 18.45
C ARG A 169 19.67 25.96 18.04
N ILE A 170 19.27 25.79 16.80
CA ILE A 170 18.94 24.49 16.24
C ILE A 170 19.70 24.25 14.94
N PRO A 171 20.26 23.07 14.73
CA PRO A 171 20.89 22.70 13.48
C PRO A 171 19.82 22.24 12.47
N LEU A 172 19.89 22.79 11.27
CA LEU A 172 19.17 22.31 10.09
C LEU A 172 20.17 21.65 9.14
N VAL A 173 19.78 20.55 8.53
CA VAL A 173 20.51 19.89 7.44
C VAL A 173 19.73 20.08 6.16
N THR A 174 20.42 20.50 5.10
CA THR A 174 19.82 20.80 3.80
C THR A 174 20.46 19.95 2.71
N THR A 175 19.77 19.82 1.59
CA THR A 175 20.30 19.18 0.36
C THR A 175 20.91 20.20 -0.62
N SER A 176 21.00 21.47 -0.24
CA SER A 176 21.63 22.52 -1.03
C SER A 176 23.15 22.48 -0.91
N GLU A 177 23.84 23.38 -1.63
CA GLU A 177 25.29 23.56 -1.52
C GLU A 177 25.75 23.93 -0.10
N VAL A 178 24.85 24.50 0.72
CA VAL A 178 25.08 24.75 2.15
C VAL A 178 24.44 23.62 2.95
N PRO A 179 25.18 22.54 3.24
CA PRO A 179 24.56 21.30 3.75
C PRO A 179 24.12 21.39 5.21
N ARG A 180 24.60 22.37 5.98
CA ARG A 180 24.24 22.58 7.38
C ARG A 180 24.20 24.06 7.74
N ILE A 181 23.13 24.46 8.44
CA ILE A 181 22.98 25.80 8.98
C ILE A 181 22.55 25.74 10.47
N GLU A 182 23.00 26.71 11.25
CA GLU A 182 22.62 26.90 12.64
C GLU A 182 21.70 28.12 12.75
N VAL A 183 20.49 27.95 13.22
CA VAL A 183 19.47 29.00 13.31
C VAL A 183 18.84 29.06 14.69
N THR A 184 18.29 30.20 15.08
CA THR A 184 17.62 30.44 16.36
C THR A 184 16.13 30.17 16.23
N TYR A 185 15.58 29.25 17.01
CA TYR A 185 14.15 28.95 17.02
C TYR A 185 13.35 30.05 17.72
N VAL A 186 12.58 30.84 16.96
CA VAL A 186 11.88 32.03 17.48
C VAL A 186 10.35 31.89 17.52
N GLY A 187 9.75 30.89 16.86
CA GLY A 187 8.30 30.73 16.87
C GLY A 187 7.83 29.43 16.26
N THR A 188 6.56 29.12 16.53
CA THR A 188 5.84 27.99 15.96
C THR A 188 4.68 28.50 15.14
N ALA A 189 4.51 28.01 13.91
CA ALA A 189 3.41 28.38 13.03
C ALA A 189 2.80 27.15 12.35
N SER A 190 1.48 27.13 12.20
CA SER A 190 0.78 26.19 11.33
C SER A 190 0.76 26.73 9.90
N PHE A 191 0.96 25.84 8.92
CA PHE A 191 1.04 26.16 7.51
C PHE A 191 -0.21 25.63 6.78
N GLY A 192 -0.92 26.52 6.07
CA GLY A 192 -2.14 26.18 5.36
C GLY A 192 -3.31 25.78 6.25
N ALA A 193 -4.29 25.08 5.68
CA ALA A 193 -5.56 24.75 6.33
C ALA A 193 -5.53 23.45 7.17
N SER A 194 -4.47 22.65 7.13
CA SER A 194 -4.36 21.35 7.84
C SER A 194 -2.94 21.06 8.30
N ALA A 195 -2.83 20.22 9.33
CA ALA A 195 -1.54 19.73 9.78
C ALA A 195 -0.86 18.91 8.67
N LEU A 196 0.40 19.22 8.44
CA LEU A 196 1.24 18.59 7.43
C LEU A 196 1.48 17.10 7.76
N VAL A 197 1.13 16.21 6.85
CA VAL A 197 1.20 14.75 7.05
C VAL A 197 2.66 14.30 7.19
N GLY A 198 3.17 14.31 8.43
CA GLY A 198 4.53 13.84 8.73
C GLY A 198 5.66 14.67 8.13
N ALA A 199 5.39 15.63 7.24
CA ALA A 199 6.39 16.56 6.73
C ALA A 199 6.86 17.52 7.84
N SER A 200 8.13 17.88 7.81
CA SER A 200 8.67 18.98 8.63
C SER A 200 8.71 20.26 7.81
N VAL A 201 8.20 21.35 8.36
CA VAL A 201 8.28 22.66 7.70
C VAL A 201 9.07 23.63 8.55
N VAL A 202 10.04 24.27 7.90
CA VAL A 202 10.84 25.34 8.47
C VAL A 202 10.59 26.62 7.67
N MET A 203 10.39 27.74 8.35
CA MET A 203 10.26 29.05 7.73
C MET A 203 11.44 29.90 8.13
N LEU A 204 12.23 30.31 7.13
CA LEU A 204 13.39 31.19 7.27
C LEU A 204 13.01 32.62 6.91
N GLU A 205 13.85 33.57 7.35
CA GLU A 205 13.84 34.93 6.79
C GLU A 205 14.22 34.84 5.30
N THR A 206 13.68 35.80 4.48
CA THR A 206 13.79 35.74 3.01
C THR A 206 15.22 35.77 2.49
N SER A 207 16.07 36.66 3.03
CA SER A 207 17.45 36.75 2.57
C SER A 207 18.25 35.49 2.90
N LYS A 208 17.95 34.85 4.05
CA LYS A 208 18.59 33.57 4.41
C LYS A 208 18.10 32.43 3.52
N ALA A 209 16.84 32.40 3.17
CA ALA A 209 16.32 31.42 2.23
C ALA A 209 16.96 31.58 0.83
N GLN A 210 17.12 32.82 0.36
CA GLN A 210 17.84 33.11 -0.91
C GLN A 210 19.31 32.71 -0.83
N GLU A 211 20.02 33.03 0.26
CA GLU A 211 21.41 32.61 0.47
C GLU A 211 21.58 31.10 0.39
N VAL A 212 20.75 30.35 1.11
CA VAL A 212 20.89 28.89 1.25
C VAL A 212 20.45 28.14 0.00
N TYR A 213 19.37 28.57 -0.66
CA TYR A 213 18.72 27.79 -1.72
C TYR A 213 18.89 28.37 -3.12
N LEU A 214 19.26 29.64 -3.25
CA LEU A 214 19.40 30.32 -4.53
C LEU A 214 20.78 30.96 -4.70
N GLY A 215 21.80 30.51 -3.94
CA GLY A 215 23.17 31.00 -4.06
C GLY A 215 23.33 32.48 -3.69
N GLY A 216 22.41 33.10 -2.97
CA GLY A 216 22.42 34.50 -2.59
C GLY A 216 21.91 35.46 -3.65
N GLU A 217 21.35 34.95 -4.75
CA GLU A 217 20.72 35.80 -5.78
C GLU A 217 19.46 36.47 -5.22
N ASP A 218 19.23 37.74 -5.59
CA ASP A 218 17.97 38.45 -5.31
C ASP A 218 16.89 37.99 -6.28
N ALA A 219 16.44 36.78 -6.05
CA ALA A 219 15.51 36.05 -6.89
C ALA A 219 14.62 35.11 -6.05
N PHE A 220 13.62 34.52 -6.68
CA PHE A 220 12.64 33.65 -6.05
C PHE A 220 12.40 32.37 -6.86
N SER A 221 11.97 31.31 -6.21
CA SER A 221 11.55 30.05 -6.87
C SER A 221 10.21 30.24 -7.61
N ALA A 222 9.33 31.08 -7.08
CA ALA A 222 8.03 31.41 -7.65
C ALA A 222 7.54 32.75 -7.12
N VAL A 223 6.56 33.35 -7.80
CA VAL A 223 5.86 34.54 -7.32
C VAL A 223 4.38 34.22 -7.18
N TRP A 224 3.81 34.53 -6.01
CA TRP A 224 2.39 34.43 -5.76
C TRP A 224 1.74 35.81 -5.92
N VAL A 225 0.77 35.90 -6.83
CA VAL A 225 0.00 37.13 -7.05
C VAL A 225 -1.38 36.95 -6.41
N THR A 226 -1.71 37.80 -5.47
CA THR A 226 -2.99 37.79 -4.77
C THR A 226 -4.00 38.66 -5.53
N ALA A 227 -5.20 38.15 -5.76
CA ALA A 227 -6.27 38.85 -6.45
C ALA A 227 -6.83 40.00 -5.60
N ALA A 228 -7.14 41.14 -6.23
CA ALA A 228 -7.86 42.23 -5.60
C ALA A 228 -9.32 41.80 -5.34
N PRO A 229 -9.98 42.37 -4.29
CA PRO A 229 -11.37 42.06 -4.01
C PRO A 229 -12.28 42.24 -5.23
N GLY A 230 -12.96 41.16 -5.66
CA GLY A 230 -13.85 41.15 -6.81
C GLY A 230 -13.21 40.73 -8.14
N THR A 231 -11.90 40.48 -8.17
CA THR A 231 -11.20 39.89 -9.32
C THR A 231 -11.14 38.38 -9.20
N SER A 232 -11.50 37.63 -10.23
CA SER A 232 -11.34 36.18 -10.22
C SER A 232 -9.90 35.80 -10.57
N GLN A 233 -9.50 34.56 -10.21
CA GLN A 233 -8.17 34.01 -10.53
C GLN A 233 -7.91 33.99 -12.06
N GLU A 234 -8.94 33.69 -12.87
CA GLU A 234 -8.83 33.66 -14.34
C GLU A 234 -8.64 35.08 -14.91
N GLN A 235 -9.33 36.11 -14.35
CA GLN A 235 -9.14 37.49 -14.77
C GLN A 235 -7.74 37.98 -14.42
N LEU A 236 -7.27 37.69 -13.21
CA LEU A 236 -5.91 38.00 -12.79
C LEU A 236 -4.87 37.27 -13.65
N LEU A 237 -5.08 35.99 -13.94
CA LEU A 237 -4.18 35.19 -14.81
C LEU A 237 -4.08 35.81 -16.19
N ALA A 238 -5.18 36.27 -16.77
CA ALA A 238 -5.16 36.92 -18.09
C ALA A 238 -4.28 38.20 -18.07
N SER A 239 -4.43 39.05 -17.06
CA SER A 239 -3.62 40.25 -16.89
C SER A 239 -2.14 39.95 -16.62
N VAL A 240 -1.83 38.90 -15.83
CA VAL A 240 -0.46 38.46 -15.57
C VAL A 240 0.20 37.96 -16.85
N LYS A 241 -0.51 37.23 -17.69
CA LYS A 241 0.03 36.71 -18.96
C LYS A 241 0.41 37.80 -19.97
N GLU A 242 -0.21 38.96 -19.89
CA GLU A 242 0.09 40.11 -20.79
C GLU A 242 1.48 40.72 -20.51
N VAL A 243 1.95 40.65 -19.27
CA VAL A 243 3.25 41.22 -18.83
C VAL A 243 4.34 40.16 -18.64
N LEU A 244 3.98 38.88 -18.74
CA LEU A 244 4.88 37.76 -18.43
C LEU A 244 5.97 37.63 -19.52
N PRO A 245 7.27 37.70 -19.17
CA PRO A 245 8.36 37.48 -20.13
C PRO A 245 8.41 36.02 -20.63
N GLU A 246 9.07 35.84 -21.81
CA GLU A 246 9.36 34.48 -22.28
C GLU A 246 10.21 33.69 -21.27
N GLY A 247 9.92 32.41 -21.11
CA GLY A 247 10.59 31.54 -20.16
C GLY A 247 9.95 31.49 -18.76
N PHE A 248 8.83 32.19 -18.57
CA PHE A 248 8.00 32.09 -17.38
C PHE A 248 6.57 31.64 -17.75
N ARG A 249 5.92 30.97 -16.81
CA ARG A 249 4.53 30.54 -16.95
C ARG A 249 3.72 31.00 -15.74
N ALA A 250 2.44 31.19 -15.98
CA ALA A 250 1.48 31.52 -14.93
C ALA A 250 0.32 30.52 -14.94
N ALA A 251 -0.15 30.14 -13.76
CA ALA A 251 -1.32 29.30 -13.58
C ALA A 251 -2.16 29.79 -12.40
N THR A 252 -3.46 29.50 -12.41
CA THR A 252 -4.32 29.77 -11.24
C THR A 252 -3.98 28.82 -10.10
N GLY A 253 -4.18 29.30 -8.87
CA GLY A 253 -4.00 28.48 -7.67
C GLY A 253 -4.90 27.27 -7.64
N ASP A 254 -6.16 27.44 -8.08
CA ASP A 254 -7.12 26.32 -8.13
C ASP A 254 -6.66 25.24 -9.12
N ALA A 255 -6.23 25.59 -10.34
CA ALA A 255 -5.69 24.64 -11.31
C ALA A 255 -4.42 23.94 -10.81
N THR A 256 -3.55 24.68 -10.12
CA THR A 256 -2.30 24.11 -9.55
C THR A 256 -2.61 23.15 -8.39
N SER A 257 -3.55 23.52 -7.52
CA SER A 257 -4.01 22.65 -6.43
C SER A 257 -4.70 21.38 -6.95
N GLU A 258 -5.53 21.50 -7.99
CA GLU A 258 -6.22 20.37 -8.61
C GLU A 258 -5.22 19.38 -9.24
N ARG A 259 -4.22 19.88 -9.98
CA ARG A 259 -3.15 19.05 -10.55
C ARG A 259 -2.34 18.35 -9.46
N ALA A 260 -1.94 19.08 -8.41
CA ALA A 260 -1.21 18.50 -7.29
C ALA A 260 -2.04 17.42 -6.57
N SER A 261 -3.36 17.66 -6.40
CA SER A 261 -4.29 16.68 -5.82
C SER A 261 -4.41 15.44 -6.71
N THR A 262 -4.51 15.61 -8.04
CA THR A 262 -4.59 14.49 -8.99
C THR A 262 -3.35 13.60 -8.91
N ARG A 263 -2.15 14.19 -8.87
CA ARG A 263 -0.89 13.43 -8.70
C ARG A 263 -0.82 12.68 -7.37
N ILE A 264 -1.27 13.33 -6.30
CA ILE A 264 -1.36 12.69 -4.99
C ILE A 264 -2.36 11.52 -5.04
N ASP A 265 -3.51 11.71 -5.70
CA ASP A 265 -4.50 10.64 -5.88
C ASP A 265 -3.94 9.49 -6.71
N GLU A 266 -3.17 9.76 -7.77
CA GLU A 266 -2.46 8.74 -8.55
C GLU A 266 -1.44 7.99 -7.70
N ALA A 267 -0.58 8.69 -6.97
CA ALA A 267 0.38 8.07 -6.06
C ALA A 267 -0.28 7.25 -4.94
N LEU A 268 -1.44 7.72 -4.43
CA LEU A 268 -2.22 7.03 -3.42
C LEU A 268 -3.16 5.96 -4.00
N SER A 269 -3.36 5.92 -5.32
CA SER A 269 -4.25 4.95 -5.98
C SER A 269 -3.83 3.52 -5.71
N PHE A 270 -2.52 3.25 -5.62
CA PHE A 270 -1.98 1.95 -5.23
C PHE A 270 -2.47 1.54 -3.84
N VAL A 271 -2.36 2.42 -2.84
CA VAL A 271 -2.81 2.14 -1.46
C VAL A 271 -4.32 1.90 -1.42
N THR A 272 -5.09 2.75 -2.13
CA THR A 272 -6.54 2.62 -2.21
C THR A 272 -6.96 1.31 -2.86
N THR A 273 -6.36 0.98 -4.02
CA THR A 273 -6.63 -0.26 -4.75
C THR A 273 -6.28 -1.47 -3.91
N PHE A 274 -5.12 -1.45 -3.26
CA PHE A 274 -4.68 -2.48 -2.35
C PHE A 274 -5.68 -2.71 -1.20
N LEU A 275 -6.09 -1.67 -0.49
CA LEU A 275 -7.08 -1.76 0.58
C LEU A 275 -8.44 -2.26 0.07
N LEU A 276 -8.88 -1.86 -1.14
CA LEU A 276 -10.12 -2.33 -1.74
C LEU A 276 -10.07 -3.81 -2.15
N VAL A 277 -8.92 -4.29 -2.65
CA VAL A 277 -8.71 -5.72 -2.92
C VAL A 277 -8.87 -6.53 -1.63
N PHE A 278 -8.24 -6.07 -0.53
CA PHE A 278 -8.41 -6.71 0.78
C PHE A 278 -9.85 -6.67 1.29
N ALA A 279 -10.54 -5.55 1.10
CA ALA A 279 -11.97 -5.43 1.41
C ALA A 279 -12.80 -6.44 0.60
N GLY A 280 -12.52 -6.59 -0.69
CA GLY A 280 -13.13 -7.58 -1.57
C GLY A 280 -12.91 -9.02 -1.10
N VAL A 281 -11.68 -9.33 -0.68
CA VAL A 281 -11.33 -10.64 -0.09
C VAL A 281 -12.10 -10.88 1.21
N ALA A 282 -12.11 -9.90 2.12
CA ALA A 282 -12.84 -9.99 3.38
C ALA A 282 -14.35 -10.17 3.17
N LEU A 283 -14.93 -9.44 2.21
CA LEU A 283 -16.34 -9.59 1.80
C LEU A 283 -16.61 -10.97 1.19
N THR A 284 -15.70 -11.49 0.37
CA THR A 284 -15.85 -12.83 -0.24
C THR A 284 -15.83 -13.90 0.84
N VAL A 285 -14.88 -13.85 1.78
CA VAL A 285 -14.85 -14.76 2.94
C VAL A 285 -16.12 -14.61 3.79
N GLY A 286 -16.54 -13.36 4.04
CA GLY A 286 -17.80 -13.05 4.75
C GLY A 286 -19.02 -13.65 4.05
N ALA A 287 -19.12 -13.49 2.72
CA ALA A 287 -20.20 -14.07 1.93
C ALA A 287 -20.27 -15.61 2.03
N PHE A 288 -19.12 -16.29 1.99
CA PHE A 288 -19.06 -17.74 2.21
C PHE A 288 -19.57 -18.14 3.60
N LEU A 289 -19.19 -17.39 4.63
CA LEU A 289 -19.68 -17.63 6.00
C LEU A 289 -21.19 -17.40 6.12
N ILE A 290 -21.72 -16.35 5.49
CA ILE A 290 -23.14 -16.02 5.46
C ILE A 290 -23.92 -17.13 4.73
N VAL A 291 -23.49 -17.55 3.54
CA VAL A 291 -24.11 -18.67 2.79
C VAL A 291 -24.14 -19.92 3.65
N ASN A 292 -23.06 -20.27 4.33
CA ASN A 292 -22.98 -21.43 5.19
C ASN A 292 -23.96 -21.32 6.37
N THR A 293 -23.95 -20.19 7.08
CA THR A 293 -24.79 -19.96 8.26
C THR A 293 -26.27 -19.95 7.91
N PHE A 294 -26.69 -19.24 6.83
CA PHE A 294 -28.10 -19.26 6.40
C PHE A 294 -28.54 -20.61 5.85
N SER A 295 -27.67 -21.36 5.18
CA SER A 295 -27.97 -22.71 4.72
C SER A 295 -28.30 -23.63 5.88
N ILE A 296 -27.55 -23.53 6.97
CA ILE A 296 -27.76 -24.31 8.18
C ILE A 296 -29.03 -23.84 8.94
N LEU A 297 -29.23 -22.52 9.06
CA LEU A 297 -30.39 -21.93 9.71
C LEU A 297 -31.70 -22.39 9.02
N VAL A 298 -31.71 -22.38 7.68
CA VAL A 298 -32.84 -22.90 6.89
C VAL A 298 -33.06 -24.40 7.10
N ALA A 299 -31.97 -25.18 7.14
CA ALA A 299 -32.06 -26.62 7.40
C ALA A 299 -32.69 -26.94 8.78
N GLN A 300 -32.26 -26.22 9.81
CA GLN A 300 -32.79 -26.39 11.19
C GLN A 300 -34.23 -25.97 11.34
N ARG A 301 -34.72 -25.02 10.54
CA ARG A 301 -36.11 -24.52 10.56
C ARG A 301 -36.96 -25.13 9.47
N SER A 302 -36.48 -26.19 8.80
CA SER A 302 -37.20 -26.83 7.70
C SER A 302 -38.60 -27.30 8.09
N ARG A 303 -38.76 -27.83 9.31
CA ARG A 303 -40.06 -28.28 9.88
C ARG A 303 -41.02 -27.10 10.09
N GLU A 304 -40.55 -25.98 10.68
CA GLU A 304 -41.34 -24.76 10.87
C GLU A 304 -41.78 -24.16 9.53
N LEU A 305 -40.84 -24.09 8.57
CA LEU A 305 -41.08 -23.52 7.24
C LEU A 305 -42.05 -24.41 6.42
N ALA A 306 -41.97 -25.72 6.59
CA ALA A 306 -42.89 -26.66 5.99
C ALA A 306 -44.31 -26.60 6.61
N LEU A 307 -44.42 -26.42 7.94
CA LEU A 307 -45.71 -26.17 8.60
C LEU A 307 -46.36 -24.88 8.10
N LEU A 308 -45.60 -23.80 7.97
CA LEU A 308 -46.11 -22.55 7.37
C LEU A 308 -46.64 -22.77 5.95
N ARG A 309 -45.96 -23.60 5.15
CA ARG A 309 -46.46 -23.98 3.82
C ARG A 309 -47.69 -24.89 3.87
N ALA A 310 -47.80 -25.79 4.83
CA ALA A 310 -48.98 -26.63 5.04
C ALA A 310 -50.22 -25.79 5.38
N ILE A 311 -50.04 -24.67 6.10
CA ILE A 311 -51.12 -23.71 6.46
C ILE A 311 -51.42 -22.74 5.28
N GLY A 312 -50.74 -22.86 4.11
CA GLY A 312 -51.05 -22.09 2.90
C GLY A 312 -50.02 -21.01 2.51
N ALA A 313 -48.87 -20.90 3.17
CA ALA A 313 -47.84 -19.96 2.77
C ALA A 313 -47.20 -20.33 1.41
N SER A 314 -47.11 -19.36 0.47
CA SER A 314 -46.51 -19.57 -0.82
C SER A 314 -44.96 -19.68 -0.73
N ARG A 315 -44.33 -20.34 -1.72
CA ARG A 315 -42.86 -20.44 -1.83
C ARG A 315 -42.18 -19.09 -1.78
N ARG A 316 -42.77 -18.07 -2.42
CA ARG A 316 -42.26 -16.71 -2.44
C ARG A 316 -42.33 -16.03 -1.06
N GLN A 317 -43.39 -16.28 -0.31
CA GLN A 317 -43.55 -15.72 1.05
C GLN A 317 -42.51 -16.29 2.02
N VAL A 318 -42.24 -17.60 1.95
CA VAL A 318 -41.21 -18.25 2.77
C VAL A 318 -39.81 -17.71 2.40
N ALA A 319 -39.50 -17.63 1.10
CA ALA A 319 -38.20 -17.08 0.65
C ALA A 319 -38.02 -15.61 1.06
N ARG A 320 -39.09 -14.79 0.91
CA ARG A 320 -39.06 -13.38 1.33
C ARG A 320 -38.87 -13.21 2.84
N SER A 321 -39.44 -14.12 3.65
CA SER A 321 -39.21 -14.07 5.10
C SER A 321 -37.76 -14.31 5.48
N VAL A 322 -37.10 -15.28 4.84
CA VAL A 322 -35.66 -15.54 5.05
C VAL A 322 -34.80 -14.37 4.55
N LEU A 323 -35.13 -13.79 3.38
CA LEU A 323 -34.44 -12.62 2.86
C LEU A 323 -34.64 -11.37 3.74
N ALA A 324 -35.83 -11.21 4.34
CA ALA A 324 -36.08 -10.12 5.29
C ALA A 324 -35.21 -10.27 6.56
N GLU A 325 -35.09 -11.52 7.08
CA GLU A 325 -34.16 -11.79 8.19
C GLU A 325 -32.69 -11.46 7.80
N ALA A 326 -32.28 -11.85 6.58
CA ALA A 326 -30.96 -11.53 6.05
C ALA A 326 -30.77 -10.01 5.89
N GLY A 327 -31.78 -9.28 5.41
CA GLY A 327 -31.77 -7.83 5.31
C GLY A 327 -31.59 -7.13 6.66
N VAL A 328 -32.28 -7.61 7.71
CA VAL A 328 -32.12 -7.08 9.08
C VAL A 328 -30.69 -7.36 9.59
N VAL A 329 -30.18 -8.57 9.40
CA VAL A 329 -28.80 -8.92 9.77
C VAL A 329 -27.80 -8.08 8.99
N GLY A 330 -28.03 -7.88 7.68
CA GLY A 330 -27.22 -7.02 6.83
C GLY A 330 -27.20 -5.58 7.30
N LEU A 331 -28.39 -5.02 7.62
CA LEU A 331 -28.49 -3.63 8.09
C LEU A 331 -27.81 -3.42 9.44
N VAL A 332 -28.15 -4.26 10.43
CA VAL A 332 -27.55 -4.16 11.78
C VAL A 332 -26.05 -4.47 11.73
N GLY A 333 -25.66 -5.51 10.97
CA GLY A 333 -24.25 -5.84 10.76
C GLY A 333 -23.46 -4.73 10.10
N SER A 334 -24.06 -4.04 9.10
CA SER A 334 -23.42 -2.89 8.45
C SER A 334 -23.30 -1.69 9.38
N ALA A 335 -24.33 -1.37 10.16
CA ALA A 335 -24.27 -0.27 11.11
C ALA A 335 -23.18 -0.47 12.18
N VAL A 336 -23.09 -1.67 12.76
CA VAL A 336 -22.02 -2.04 13.70
C VAL A 336 -20.68 -2.12 12.97
N GLY A 337 -20.67 -2.61 11.71
CA GLY A 337 -19.50 -2.69 10.85
C GLY A 337 -18.88 -1.33 10.58
N ILE A 338 -19.67 -0.28 10.35
CA ILE A 338 -19.18 1.09 10.18
C ILE A 338 -18.48 1.59 11.46
N ALA A 339 -19.11 1.36 12.63
CA ALA A 339 -18.47 1.73 13.91
C ALA A 339 -17.15 0.97 14.14
N MET A 340 -17.12 -0.33 13.79
CA MET A 340 -15.90 -1.14 13.87
C MET A 340 -14.87 -0.73 12.81
N GLY A 341 -15.33 -0.25 11.63
CA GLY A 341 -14.51 0.32 10.58
C GLY A 341 -13.76 1.57 11.04
N PHE A 342 -14.41 2.39 11.85
CA PHE A 342 -13.75 3.53 12.49
C PHE A 342 -12.60 3.08 13.41
N VAL A 343 -12.82 2.05 14.22
CA VAL A 343 -11.76 1.45 15.07
C VAL A 343 -10.63 0.87 14.20
N LEU A 344 -10.98 0.21 13.10
CA LEU A 344 -9.99 -0.33 12.16
C LEU A 344 -9.18 0.80 11.51
N ALA A 345 -9.82 1.91 11.10
CA ALA A 345 -9.14 3.07 10.55
C ALA A 345 -8.13 3.68 11.54
N VAL A 346 -8.48 3.75 12.85
CA VAL A 346 -7.53 4.10 13.91
C VAL A 346 -6.35 3.12 13.94
N GLY A 347 -6.63 1.82 13.84
CA GLY A 347 -5.58 0.79 13.80
C GLY A 347 -4.65 0.93 12.59
N ILE A 348 -5.21 1.18 11.41
CA ILE A 348 -4.44 1.43 10.17
C ILE A 348 -3.60 2.72 10.35
N LYS A 349 -4.18 3.80 10.84
CA LYS A 349 -3.48 5.06 11.13
C LYS A 349 -2.28 4.84 12.06
N LEU A 350 -2.45 4.08 13.16
CA LEU A 350 -1.37 3.73 14.07
C LEU A 350 -0.30 2.85 13.40
N LEU A 351 -0.70 1.96 12.49
CA LEU A 351 0.23 1.14 11.74
C LEU A 351 1.09 1.99 10.80
N PHE A 352 0.48 2.92 10.07
CA PHE A 352 1.17 3.83 9.15
C PHE A 352 2.08 4.81 9.89
N SER A 353 1.73 5.24 11.11
CA SER A 353 2.61 6.09 11.91
C SER A 353 3.92 5.39 12.31
N ARG A 354 3.93 4.04 12.38
CA ARG A 354 5.15 3.26 12.66
C ARG A 354 6.14 3.24 11.50
N ILE A 355 5.68 3.51 10.29
CA ILE A 355 6.49 3.56 9.06
C ILE A 355 6.76 5.00 8.59
N GLY A 356 6.61 5.98 9.49
CA GLY A 356 6.95 7.38 9.22
C GLY A 356 5.79 8.26 8.73
N LEU A 357 4.66 7.69 8.31
CA LEU A 357 3.47 8.44 7.88
C LEU A 357 2.63 8.85 9.10
N ASP A 358 3.04 9.90 9.77
CA ASP A 358 2.39 10.37 11.00
C ASP A 358 1.14 11.21 10.71
N LEU A 359 0.00 10.54 10.75
CA LEU A 359 -1.32 11.16 10.62
C LEU A 359 -1.94 11.54 11.98
N SER A 360 -1.17 11.49 13.09
CA SER A 360 -1.71 11.62 14.44
C SER A 360 -2.50 12.94 14.66
N ALA A 361 -2.05 14.01 14.04
CA ALA A 361 -2.67 15.33 14.14
C ALA A 361 -3.97 15.48 13.31
N ASN A 362 -4.25 14.56 12.36
CA ASN A 362 -5.39 14.67 11.49
C ASN A 362 -6.59 13.89 12.04
N GLU A 363 -7.77 14.51 12.10
CA GLU A 363 -9.00 13.84 12.49
C GLU A 363 -9.46 12.85 11.42
N LEU A 364 -10.03 11.71 11.84
CA LEU A 364 -10.59 10.74 10.92
C LEU A 364 -11.83 11.30 10.22
N VAL A 365 -11.85 11.16 8.89
CA VAL A 365 -12.92 11.70 8.04
C VAL A 365 -13.92 10.61 7.71
N LEU A 366 -15.18 10.80 8.13
CA LEU A 366 -16.30 9.94 7.74
C LEU A 366 -17.18 10.69 6.73
N ARG A 367 -16.97 10.45 5.43
CA ARG A 367 -17.81 11.04 4.37
C ARG A 367 -19.16 10.31 4.25
N PRO A 368 -20.25 11.00 3.87
CA PRO A 368 -21.55 10.36 3.62
C PRO A 368 -21.45 9.19 2.61
N ARG A 369 -20.61 9.30 1.58
CA ARG A 369 -20.35 8.23 0.59
C ARG A 369 -19.92 6.92 1.25
N THR A 370 -19.05 6.99 2.25
CA THR A 370 -18.53 5.82 2.99
C THR A 370 -19.65 5.09 3.72
N VAL A 371 -20.55 5.83 4.36
CA VAL A 371 -21.72 5.27 5.05
C VAL A 371 -22.66 4.58 4.05
N VAL A 372 -22.95 5.25 2.93
CA VAL A 372 -23.84 4.71 1.89
C VAL A 372 -23.24 3.45 1.26
N VAL A 373 -21.96 3.50 0.83
CA VAL A 373 -21.27 2.35 0.22
C VAL A 373 -21.23 1.17 1.20
N ALA A 374 -20.82 1.39 2.44
CA ALA A 374 -20.75 0.35 3.46
C ALA A 374 -22.10 -0.32 3.74
N LEU A 375 -23.20 0.47 3.85
CA LEU A 375 -24.55 -0.03 4.02
C LEU A 375 -25.02 -0.82 2.79
N VAL A 376 -24.86 -0.25 1.60
CA VAL A 376 -25.28 -0.88 0.35
C VAL A 376 -24.53 -2.19 0.13
N VAL A 377 -23.20 -2.18 0.24
CA VAL A 377 -22.37 -3.39 0.07
C VAL A 377 -22.72 -4.45 1.09
N GLY A 378 -22.82 -4.10 2.37
CA GLY A 378 -23.13 -5.07 3.42
C GLY A 378 -24.53 -5.68 3.28
N ILE A 379 -25.55 -4.88 2.92
CA ILE A 379 -26.90 -5.37 2.67
C ILE A 379 -26.94 -6.22 1.40
N LEU A 380 -26.37 -5.76 0.28
CA LEU A 380 -26.38 -6.49 -0.99
C LEU A 380 -25.64 -7.83 -0.88
N VAL A 381 -24.45 -7.85 -0.29
CA VAL A 381 -23.68 -9.09 -0.08
C VAL A 381 -24.44 -10.06 0.79
N THR A 382 -25.08 -9.58 1.88
CA THR A 382 -25.87 -10.42 2.78
C THR A 382 -27.11 -11.00 2.07
N LEU A 383 -27.81 -10.19 1.29
CA LEU A 383 -28.98 -10.63 0.51
C LEU A 383 -28.58 -11.61 -0.60
N ALA A 384 -27.51 -11.34 -1.32
CA ALA A 384 -26.98 -12.22 -2.37
C ALA A 384 -26.54 -13.57 -1.79
N ALA A 385 -25.81 -13.55 -0.67
CA ALA A 385 -25.38 -14.75 0.03
C ALA A 385 -26.56 -15.57 0.58
N ALA A 386 -27.59 -14.91 1.09
CA ALA A 386 -28.81 -15.56 1.62
C ALA A 386 -29.80 -16.01 0.53
N TYR A 387 -29.66 -15.53 -0.71
CA TYR A 387 -30.65 -15.81 -1.79
C TYR A 387 -30.79 -17.29 -2.11
N LEU A 388 -29.70 -18.02 -2.27
CA LEU A 388 -29.71 -19.45 -2.57
C LEU A 388 -30.32 -20.27 -1.41
N PRO A 389 -29.93 -20.07 -0.14
CA PRO A 389 -30.59 -20.69 1.01
C PRO A 389 -32.07 -20.37 1.09
N ALA A 390 -32.47 -19.10 0.91
CA ALA A 390 -33.85 -18.66 0.94
C ALA A 390 -34.73 -19.34 -0.14
N ARG A 391 -34.15 -19.45 -1.37
CA ARG A 391 -34.83 -20.16 -2.48
C ARG A 391 -35.01 -21.67 -2.17
N ARG A 392 -34.03 -22.29 -1.51
CA ARG A 392 -34.12 -23.69 -1.06
C ARG A 392 -35.19 -23.86 0.02
N ALA A 393 -35.25 -22.95 1.00
CA ALA A 393 -36.28 -22.94 2.05
C ALA A 393 -37.69 -22.96 1.47
N GLY A 394 -37.98 -22.21 0.43
CA GLY A 394 -39.24 -22.16 -0.27
C GLY A 394 -39.59 -23.42 -1.08
N ARG A 395 -38.64 -24.34 -1.31
CA ARG A 395 -38.85 -25.56 -2.09
C ARG A 395 -39.07 -26.82 -1.26
N VAL A 396 -38.95 -26.77 0.08
CA VAL A 396 -39.17 -27.91 0.98
C VAL A 396 -40.63 -28.35 0.87
N PRO A 397 -40.95 -29.64 0.50
CA PRO A 397 -42.30 -30.12 0.43
C PRO A 397 -42.94 -30.21 1.83
N PRO A 398 -44.20 -29.79 2.05
CA PRO A 398 -44.84 -29.87 3.36
C PRO A 398 -44.90 -31.30 3.97
N VAL A 399 -45.16 -32.29 3.12
CA VAL A 399 -45.24 -33.70 3.52
C VAL A 399 -43.87 -34.29 3.88
N ALA A 400 -42.83 -33.86 3.24
CA ALA A 400 -41.47 -34.34 3.49
C ALA A 400 -40.94 -33.94 4.87
N ALA A 401 -41.37 -32.78 5.41
CA ALA A 401 -40.94 -32.29 6.71
C ALA A 401 -41.67 -32.94 7.90
N MET A 402 -42.74 -33.73 7.65
CA MET A 402 -43.43 -34.50 8.64
C MET A 402 -42.91 -35.94 8.80
N ARG A 403 -41.97 -36.36 7.93
CA ARG A 403 -41.27 -37.65 8.01
C ARG A 403 -39.87 -37.40 8.57
N ASP A 404 -39.49 -38.18 9.57
CA ASP A 404 -38.18 -38.04 10.26
C ASP A 404 -36.95 -38.38 9.37
N ASP A 405 -37.16 -38.99 8.19
CA ASP A 405 -36.12 -39.52 7.29
C ASP A 405 -35.83 -38.71 6.02
N VAL A 406 -36.22 -37.45 5.96
CA VAL A 406 -35.90 -36.66 4.75
C VAL A 406 -34.50 -36.10 4.78
N ALA A 407 -33.55 -36.94 4.45
CA ALA A 407 -32.28 -36.48 3.88
C ALA A 407 -32.60 -35.66 2.61
N LEU A 408 -32.48 -34.34 2.70
CA LEU A 408 -32.59 -33.42 1.56
C LEU A 408 -31.69 -33.96 0.43
N ALA A 409 -32.33 -34.35 -0.67
CA ALA A 409 -31.68 -35.00 -1.81
C ALA A 409 -30.39 -34.29 -2.21
N GLU A 410 -29.30 -35.00 -2.26
CA GLU A 410 -27.93 -34.52 -2.60
C GLU A 410 -27.75 -34.10 -4.06
N SER A 411 -28.79 -33.57 -4.71
CA SER A 411 -28.82 -33.22 -6.13
C SER A 411 -27.95 -31.99 -6.52
N GLY A 412 -26.93 -31.66 -5.78
CA GLY A 412 -26.18 -30.42 -6.05
C GLY A 412 -24.68 -30.55 -6.22
N LEU A 413 -24.09 -31.70 -5.92
CA LEU A 413 -22.60 -31.80 -5.94
C LEU A 413 -22.06 -31.78 -7.37
N ARG A 414 -22.69 -32.52 -8.30
CA ARG A 414 -22.27 -32.59 -9.72
C ARG A 414 -22.32 -31.22 -10.39
N TRP A 415 -23.42 -30.49 -10.23
CA TRP A 415 -23.56 -29.15 -10.80
C TRP A 415 -22.51 -28.17 -10.24
N ARG A 416 -22.29 -28.22 -8.92
CA ARG A 416 -21.27 -27.38 -8.27
C ARG A 416 -19.85 -27.69 -8.76
N LEU A 417 -19.55 -28.98 -9.01
CA LEU A 417 -18.26 -29.39 -9.55
C LEU A 417 -18.11 -28.93 -11.02
N VAL A 418 -19.17 -29.05 -11.83
CA VAL A 418 -19.14 -28.59 -13.24
C VAL A 418 -18.94 -27.07 -13.28
N VAL A 419 -19.71 -26.29 -12.50
CA VAL A 419 -19.55 -24.84 -12.45
C VAL A 419 -18.19 -24.46 -11.91
N GLY A 420 -17.70 -25.14 -10.86
CA GLY A 420 -16.36 -24.91 -10.31
C GLY A 420 -15.25 -25.22 -11.30
N ALA A 421 -15.36 -26.32 -12.05
CA ALA A 421 -14.39 -26.67 -13.09
C ALA A 421 -14.42 -25.68 -14.27
N ALA A 422 -15.62 -25.26 -14.69
CA ALA A 422 -15.76 -24.25 -15.75
C ALA A 422 -15.17 -22.89 -15.33
N LEU A 423 -15.44 -22.43 -14.09
CA LEU A 423 -14.86 -21.20 -13.56
C LEU A 423 -13.35 -21.28 -13.40
N LEU A 424 -12.82 -22.43 -12.95
CA LEU A 424 -11.38 -22.65 -12.82
C LEU A 424 -10.72 -22.62 -14.19
N ALA A 425 -11.27 -23.35 -15.18
CA ALA A 425 -10.73 -23.37 -16.54
C ALA A 425 -10.81 -21.99 -17.23
N ALA A 426 -11.96 -21.31 -17.11
CA ALA A 426 -12.12 -19.95 -17.63
C ALA A 426 -11.21 -18.94 -16.94
N GLY A 427 -11.03 -19.08 -15.61
CA GLY A 427 -10.11 -18.24 -14.86
C GLY A 427 -8.65 -18.43 -15.25
N ILE A 428 -8.21 -19.70 -15.43
CA ILE A 428 -6.85 -20.01 -15.92
C ILE A 428 -6.66 -19.45 -17.35
N ALA A 429 -7.65 -19.61 -18.23
CA ALA A 429 -7.58 -19.07 -19.58
C ALA A 429 -7.52 -17.53 -19.58
N ALA A 430 -8.29 -16.87 -18.72
CA ALA A 430 -8.25 -15.41 -18.58
C ALA A 430 -6.90 -14.94 -18.00
N MET A 431 -6.32 -15.65 -17.02
CA MET A 431 -4.98 -15.34 -16.51
C MET A 431 -3.93 -15.48 -17.62
N ALA A 432 -3.96 -16.56 -18.38
CA ALA A 432 -3.05 -16.77 -19.51
C ALA A 432 -3.21 -15.68 -20.59
N ALA A 433 -4.44 -15.27 -20.89
CA ALA A 433 -4.71 -14.19 -21.84
C ALA A 433 -4.19 -12.83 -21.32
N GLY A 434 -4.37 -12.52 -20.01
CA GLY A 434 -3.83 -11.33 -19.41
C GLY A 434 -2.30 -11.28 -19.41
N LEU A 435 -1.64 -12.43 -19.15
CA LEU A 435 -0.17 -12.54 -19.21
C LEU A 435 0.36 -12.44 -20.66
N ALA A 436 -0.43 -12.81 -21.64
CA ALA A 436 -0.09 -12.66 -23.07
C ALA A 436 -0.39 -11.26 -23.62
N GLY A 437 -0.77 -10.30 -22.78
CA GLY A 437 -1.12 -8.95 -23.21
C GLY A 437 -2.39 -8.84 -24.04
N LEU A 438 -3.24 -9.88 -24.06
CA LEU A 438 -4.44 -9.91 -24.88
C LEU A 438 -5.58 -9.09 -24.25
N GLY A 439 -6.11 -8.13 -24.99
CA GLY A 439 -7.21 -7.26 -24.59
C GLY A 439 -6.79 -5.80 -24.40
N SER A 440 -7.77 -4.91 -24.30
CA SER A 440 -7.53 -3.46 -24.11
C SER A 440 -6.99 -3.10 -22.71
N GLN A 441 -7.12 -4.00 -21.74
CA GLN A 441 -6.70 -3.80 -20.34
C GLN A 441 -6.26 -5.13 -19.74
N PRO A 442 -5.03 -5.62 -20.04
CA PRO A 442 -4.54 -6.93 -19.63
C PRO A 442 -4.58 -7.18 -18.13
N THR A 443 -4.27 -6.16 -17.34
CA THR A 443 -4.26 -6.22 -15.86
C THR A 443 -5.64 -6.56 -15.28
N TYR A 444 -6.72 -5.98 -15.81
CA TYR A 444 -8.08 -6.33 -15.35
C TYR A 444 -8.49 -7.74 -15.75
N VAL A 445 -8.04 -8.21 -16.93
CA VAL A 445 -8.28 -9.58 -17.39
C VAL A 445 -7.55 -10.57 -16.47
N LEU A 446 -6.30 -10.28 -16.11
CA LEU A 446 -5.52 -11.06 -15.14
C LEU A 446 -6.22 -11.13 -13.78
N GLY A 447 -6.67 -9.99 -13.25
CA GLY A 447 -7.39 -9.91 -11.98
C GLY A 447 -8.71 -10.68 -11.98
N ALA A 448 -9.51 -10.54 -13.03
CA ALA A 448 -10.76 -11.30 -13.21
C ALA A 448 -10.49 -12.81 -13.32
N GLY A 449 -9.42 -13.20 -14.01
CA GLY A 449 -8.94 -14.57 -14.08
C GLY A 449 -8.57 -15.13 -12.71
N ALA A 450 -7.79 -14.41 -11.94
CA ALA A 450 -7.40 -14.79 -10.58
C ALA A 450 -8.63 -14.97 -9.66
N PHE A 451 -9.62 -14.07 -9.75
CA PHE A 451 -10.88 -14.21 -9.01
C PHE A 451 -11.67 -15.46 -9.47
N GLY A 452 -11.72 -15.75 -10.76
CA GLY A 452 -12.33 -16.96 -11.32
C GLY A 452 -11.67 -18.24 -10.80
N VAL A 453 -10.34 -18.29 -10.79
CA VAL A 453 -9.54 -19.41 -10.25
C VAL A 453 -9.81 -19.59 -8.75
N LEU A 454 -9.84 -18.50 -7.97
CA LEU A 454 -10.12 -18.52 -6.55
C LEU A 454 -11.53 -19.10 -6.23
N VAL A 455 -12.56 -18.61 -6.89
CA VAL A 455 -13.94 -19.08 -6.71
C VAL A 455 -14.09 -20.51 -7.23
N GLY A 456 -13.50 -20.82 -8.40
CA GLY A 456 -13.49 -22.17 -8.98
C GLY A 456 -12.85 -23.19 -8.04
N THR A 457 -11.68 -22.89 -7.48
CA THR A 457 -10.99 -23.73 -6.50
C THR A 457 -11.80 -23.89 -5.21
N ALA A 458 -12.44 -22.84 -4.71
CA ALA A 458 -13.31 -22.92 -3.54
C ALA A 458 -14.54 -23.81 -3.79
N LEU A 459 -15.09 -23.83 -5.01
CA LEU A 459 -16.17 -24.73 -5.38
C LEU A 459 -15.71 -26.18 -5.55
N LEU A 460 -14.49 -26.39 -6.03
CA LEU A 460 -13.85 -27.72 -6.22
C LEU A 460 -13.18 -28.28 -4.96
N SER A 461 -13.02 -27.45 -3.92
CA SER A 461 -12.32 -27.86 -2.68
C SER A 461 -12.82 -29.15 -2.02
N PRO A 462 -14.12 -29.56 -2.14
CA PRO A 462 -14.56 -30.90 -1.64
C PRO A 462 -13.88 -32.08 -2.32
N VAL A 463 -13.42 -31.91 -3.57
CA VAL A 463 -12.71 -32.94 -4.34
C VAL A 463 -11.21 -32.76 -4.19
N LEU A 464 -10.69 -31.55 -4.37
CA LEU A 464 -9.27 -31.22 -4.24
C LEU A 464 -8.73 -31.52 -2.83
N GLY A 465 -9.57 -31.44 -1.82
CA GLY A 465 -9.19 -31.74 -0.44
C GLY A 465 -9.09 -33.21 -0.09
N ARG A 466 -9.59 -34.14 -0.93
CA ARG A 466 -9.56 -35.58 -0.62
C ARG A 466 -8.16 -36.15 -0.36
N PRO A 467 -7.13 -35.88 -1.19
CA PRO A 467 -5.79 -36.38 -0.95
C PRO A 467 -5.18 -35.81 0.33
N VAL A 468 -5.40 -34.53 0.61
CA VAL A 468 -4.90 -33.89 1.85
C VAL A 468 -5.52 -34.54 3.08
N LEU A 469 -6.85 -34.71 3.09
CA LEU A 469 -7.56 -35.37 4.20
C LEU A 469 -7.18 -36.84 4.33
N ALA A 470 -6.83 -37.54 3.23
CA ALA A 470 -6.35 -38.91 3.27
C ALA A 470 -4.96 -39.01 3.93
N ALA A 471 -4.05 -38.12 3.57
CA ALA A 471 -2.70 -38.05 4.16
C ALA A 471 -2.77 -37.73 5.66
N LEU A 472 -3.57 -36.72 6.05
CA LEU A 472 -3.79 -36.38 7.45
C LEU A 472 -4.46 -37.51 8.22
N GLY A 473 -5.39 -38.22 7.61
CA GLY A 473 -6.06 -39.39 8.23
C GLY A 473 -5.11 -40.53 8.47
N TRP A 474 -4.17 -40.78 7.55
CA TRP A 474 -3.08 -41.78 7.76
C TRP A 474 -2.24 -41.39 9.00
N PHE A 475 -1.82 -40.12 9.08
CA PHE A 475 -1.05 -39.60 10.23
C PHE A 475 -1.84 -39.71 11.54
N TYR A 476 -3.14 -39.33 11.53
CA TYR A 476 -3.99 -39.36 12.71
C TYR A 476 -4.24 -40.78 13.25
N ARG A 477 -4.44 -41.75 12.35
CA ARG A 477 -4.57 -43.18 12.74
C ARG A 477 -3.30 -43.69 13.40
N ARG A 478 -2.13 -43.30 12.87
CA ARG A 478 -0.82 -43.72 13.39
C ARG A 478 -0.50 -43.13 14.76
N SER A 479 -0.89 -41.86 14.99
CA SER A 479 -0.51 -41.07 16.17
C SER A 479 -1.57 -41.08 17.29
N PHE A 480 -2.86 -41.17 16.95
CA PHE A 480 -3.97 -41.05 17.90
C PHE A 480 -4.93 -42.23 17.90
N GLY A 481 -4.65 -43.29 17.19
CA GLY A 481 -5.42 -44.52 17.14
C GLY A 481 -6.90 -44.29 16.77
N ALA A 482 -7.81 -44.86 17.58
CA ALA A 482 -9.27 -44.78 17.33
C ALA A 482 -9.82 -43.37 17.33
N VAL A 483 -9.31 -42.47 18.16
CA VAL A 483 -9.71 -41.05 18.21
C VAL A 483 -9.32 -40.34 16.91
N GLY A 484 -8.11 -40.65 16.37
CA GLY A 484 -7.66 -40.12 15.09
C GLY A 484 -8.49 -40.61 13.91
N LEU A 485 -8.86 -41.93 13.93
CA LEU A 485 -9.76 -42.48 12.90
C LEU A 485 -11.16 -41.81 12.91
N MET A 486 -11.71 -41.58 14.09
CA MET A 486 -13.01 -40.89 14.24
C MET A 486 -12.91 -39.44 13.71
N ALA A 487 -11.82 -38.71 14.00
CA ALA A 487 -11.61 -37.34 13.53
C ALA A 487 -11.51 -37.31 11.99
N GLU A 488 -10.77 -38.23 11.38
CA GLU A 488 -10.69 -38.37 9.91
C GLU A 488 -12.05 -38.63 9.29
N GLN A 489 -12.77 -39.64 9.80
CA GLN A 489 -14.07 -40.00 9.28
C GLN A 489 -15.08 -38.86 9.38
N ASN A 490 -15.06 -38.09 10.47
CA ASN A 490 -15.89 -36.91 10.63
C ASN A 490 -15.60 -35.83 9.60
N ALA A 491 -14.32 -35.54 9.37
CA ALA A 491 -13.90 -34.53 8.36
C ALA A 491 -14.28 -34.97 6.94
N ARG A 492 -14.23 -36.28 6.64
CA ARG A 492 -14.55 -36.84 5.32
C ARG A 492 -16.06 -37.05 5.09
N ARG A 493 -16.85 -37.26 6.16
CA ARG A 493 -18.29 -37.59 6.08
C ARG A 493 -19.11 -36.42 5.54
N ASN A 494 -18.69 -35.16 5.79
CA ASN A 494 -19.36 -33.94 5.34
C ASN A 494 -18.46 -33.06 4.51
N PRO A 495 -18.04 -33.47 3.29
CA PRO A 495 -17.02 -32.78 2.51
C PRO A 495 -17.39 -31.36 2.11
N ARG A 496 -18.71 -31.07 1.97
CA ARG A 496 -19.21 -29.73 1.65
C ARG A 496 -18.96 -28.74 2.78
N ARG A 497 -19.20 -29.15 4.02
CA ARG A 497 -19.02 -28.29 5.19
C ARG A 497 -17.54 -28.07 5.49
N THR A 498 -16.76 -29.16 5.47
CA THR A 498 -15.31 -29.12 5.64
C THR A 498 -14.67 -28.19 4.60
N ALA A 499 -15.03 -28.33 3.33
CA ALA A 499 -14.52 -27.51 2.24
C ALA A 499 -14.95 -26.05 2.36
N ALA A 500 -16.21 -25.75 2.65
CA ALA A 500 -16.69 -24.37 2.79
C ALA A 500 -15.97 -23.63 3.93
N THR A 501 -15.68 -24.34 5.03
CA THR A 501 -14.93 -23.74 6.15
C THR A 501 -13.45 -23.59 5.82
N ALA A 502 -12.83 -24.60 5.18
CA ALA A 502 -11.45 -24.54 4.74
C ALA A 502 -11.22 -23.45 3.67
N SER A 503 -12.21 -23.20 2.79
CA SER A 503 -12.11 -22.16 1.74
C SER A 503 -11.93 -20.76 2.32
N ALA A 504 -12.49 -20.45 3.47
CA ALA A 504 -12.29 -19.16 4.12
C ALA A 504 -10.82 -18.94 4.52
N LEU A 505 -10.20 -19.98 5.10
CA LEU A 505 -8.77 -19.94 5.45
C LEU A 505 -7.88 -20.04 4.20
N MET A 506 -8.28 -20.82 3.20
CA MET A 506 -7.60 -20.96 1.91
C MET A 506 -7.41 -19.60 1.24
N ILE A 507 -8.45 -18.78 1.18
CA ILE A 507 -8.39 -17.45 0.56
C ILE A 507 -7.36 -16.56 1.28
N GLY A 508 -7.43 -16.50 2.62
CA GLY A 508 -6.47 -15.73 3.40
C GLY A 508 -5.03 -16.21 3.23
N VAL A 509 -4.80 -17.53 3.32
CA VAL A 509 -3.46 -18.12 3.15
C VAL A 509 -2.96 -17.96 1.72
N ALA A 510 -3.83 -18.03 0.70
CA ALA A 510 -3.43 -17.82 -0.69
C ALA A 510 -2.88 -16.41 -0.90
N LEU A 511 -3.54 -15.41 -0.37
CA LEU A 511 -3.11 -14.02 -0.49
C LEU A 511 -1.80 -13.76 0.29
N VAL A 512 -1.68 -14.31 1.52
CA VAL A 512 -0.42 -14.23 2.30
C VAL A 512 0.72 -14.89 1.53
N THR A 513 0.49 -16.08 0.97
CA THR A 513 1.51 -16.81 0.21
C THR A 513 1.93 -16.05 -1.04
N MET A 514 0.96 -15.51 -1.80
CA MET A 514 1.24 -14.71 -2.99
C MET A 514 2.13 -13.52 -2.64
N MET A 515 1.78 -12.74 -1.61
CA MET A 515 2.56 -11.57 -1.18
C MET A 515 3.92 -11.95 -0.60
N SER A 516 4.01 -13.08 0.12
CA SER A 516 5.30 -13.55 0.64
C SER A 516 6.28 -13.96 -0.47
N VAL A 517 5.77 -14.63 -1.50
CA VAL A 517 6.60 -15.04 -2.66
C VAL A 517 6.98 -13.81 -3.47
N LEU A 518 6.04 -12.89 -3.73
CA LEU A 518 6.33 -11.65 -4.45
C LEU A 518 7.38 -10.80 -3.71
N GLY A 519 7.23 -10.62 -2.40
CA GLY A 519 8.21 -9.86 -1.61
C GLY A 519 9.57 -10.56 -1.51
N ALA A 520 9.60 -11.89 -1.44
CA ALA A 520 10.84 -12.64 -1.48
C ALA A 520 11.51 -12.55 -2.86
N SER A 521 10.71 -12.57 -3.94
CA SER A 521 11.20 -12.43 -5.32
C SER A 521 11.75 -11.02 -5.56
N ALA A 522 11.02 -9.97 -5.13
CA ALA A 522 11.50 -8.60 -5.24
C ALA A 522 12.82 -8.38 -4.50
N LYS A 523 12.97 -8.96 -3.29
CA LYS A 523 14.25 -8.91 -2.57
C LYS A 523 15.36 -9.66 -3.29
N ALA A 524 15.05 -10.84 -3.83
CA ALA A 524 16.04 -11.65 -4.52
C ALA A 524 16.50 -10.97 -5.83
N SER A 525 15.57 -10.37 -6.60
CA SER A 525 15.93 -9.57 -7.79
C SER A 525 16.79 -8.37 -7.41
N LEU A 526 16.41 -7.63 -6.35
CA LEU A 526 17.22 -6.52 -5.84
C LEU A 526 18.62 -6.98 -5.43
N ASP A 527 18.72 -8.09 -4.68
CA ASP A 527 20.00 -8.64 -4.23
C ASP A 527 20.87 -9.08 -5.40
N GLN A 528 20.27 -9.68 -6.42
CA GLN A 528 20.97 -10.06 -7.64
C GLN A 528 21.50 -8.84 -8.36
N SER A 529 20.64 -7.85 -8.65
CA SER A 529 21.03 -6.62 -9.32
C SER A 529 22.16 -5.89 -8.57
N LEU A 530 22.03 -5.73 -7.24
CA LEU A 530 23.08 -5.09 -6.44
C LEU A 530 24.41 -5.88 -6.45
N SER A 531 24.37 -7.20 -6.41
CA SER A 531 25.58 -8.03 -6.33
C SER A 531 26.29 -8.21 -7.68
N GLU A 532 25.55 -8.19 -8.79
CA GLU A 532 26.08 -8.31 -10.15
C GLU A 532 26.60 -6.98 -10.67
N ASP A 533 25.90 -5.87 -10.40
CA ASP A 533 26.21 -4.56 -10.98
C ASP A 533 27.22 -3.77 -10.14
N ILE A 534 27.20 -3.87 -8.80
CA ILE A 534 28.04 -3.05 -7.93
C ILE A 534 29.31 -3.79 -7.54
N VAL A 535 30.44 -3.25 -7.92
CA VAL A 535 31.80 -3.73 -7.54
C VAL A 535 32.39 -2.91 -6.40
N ALA A 536 31.87 -1.69 -6.17
CA ALA A 536 32.34 -0.76 -5.16
C ALA A 536 32.29 -1.37 -3.74
N ASP A 537 33.27 -1.02 -2.89
CA ASP A 537 33.35 -1.47 -1.51
C ASP A 537 32.39 -0.72 -0.58
N PHE A 538 32.15 0.58 -0.89
CA PHE A 538 31.23 1.42 -0.15
C PHE A 538 30.30 2.20 -1.08
N VAL A 539 29.10 2.45 -0.60
CA VAL A 539 28.08 3.28 -1.25
C VAL A 539 27.73 4.42 -0.30
N VAL A 540 27.90 5.64 -0.77
CA VAL A 540 27.50 6.86 -0.07
C VAL A 540 26.21 7.34 -0.68
N SER A 541 25.19 7.43 0.12
CA SER A 541 23.83 7.77 -0.32
C SER A 541 23.12 8.61 0.72
N ASN A 542 22.01 9.20 0.34
CA ASN A 542 21.17 9.93 1.29
C ASN A 542 20.04 9.03 1.80
N ALA A 543 19.97 8.84 3.12
CA ALA A 543 18.96 8.01 3.79
C ALA A 543 17.51 8.42 3.48
N VAL A 544 17.29 9.65 3.00
CA VAL A 544 15.96 10.16 2.60
C VAL A 544 15.77 10.17 1.08
N GLY A 545 16.70 9.58 0.32
CA GLY A 545 16.59 9.45 -1.14
C GLY A 545 16.75 10.78 -1.91
N GLN A 546 17.23 11.84 -1.27
CA GLN A 546 17.50 13.15 -1.90
C GLN A 546 18.95 13.23 -2.37
N ALA A 547 19.21 14.09 -3.35
CA ALA A 547 20.58 14.41 -3.72
C ALA A 547 21.29 15.18 -2.60
N PHE A 548 22.61 15.16 -2.58
CA PHE A 548 23.48 15.88 -1.64
C PHE A 548 24.59 16.61 -2.38
N SER A 549 25.30 17.52 -1.71
CA SER A 549 26.36 18.34 -2.32
C SER A 549 27.46 17.47 -2.92
N SER A 550 27.91 17.81 -4.11
CA SER A 550 29.06 17.17 -4.77
C SER A 550 30.40 17.35 -4.01
N THR A 551 30.47 18.31 -3.09
CA THR A 551 31.65 18.50 -2.22
C THR A 551 31.95 17.28 -1.36
N VAL A 552 30.93 16.49 -1.04
CA VAL A 552 31.10 15.22 -0.29
C VAL A 552 31.95 14.22 -1.07
N ALA A 553 31.70 14.09 -2.37
CA ALA A 553 32.53 13.23 -3.21
C ALA A 553 33.96 13.77 -3.37
N ASP A 554 34.13 15.09 -3.45
CA ASP A 554 35.45 15.75 -3.53
C ASP A 554 36.28 15.50 -2.25
N GLU A 555 35.64 15.54 -1.08
CA GLU A 555 36.28 15.23 0.20
C GLU A 555 36.59 13.72 0.33
N ILE A 556 35.73 12.85 -0.14
CA ILE A 556 35.94 11.40 -0.15
C ILE A 556 37.09 10.99 -1.03
N GLU A 557 37.29 11.63 -2.18
CA GLU A 557 38.43 11.39 -3.07
C GLU A 557 39.79 11.68 -2.41
N GLN A 558 39.82 12.56 -1.40
CA GLN A 558 41.01 12.93 -0.66
C GLN A 558 41.32 12.02 0.53
N VAL A 559 40.43 11.05 0.84
CA VAL A 559 40.65 10.13 1.96
C VAL A 559 41.70 9.09 1.62
N ASP A 560 42.70 8.95 2.48
CA ASP A 560 43.75 7.96 2.31
C ASP A 560 43.18 6.52 2.25
N GLY A 561 43.52 5.81 1.18
CA GLY A 561 43.02 4.45 0.97
C GLY A 561 41.86 4.33 0.00
N VAL A 562 41.40 5.43 -0.59
CA VAL A 562 40.44 5.42 -1.70
C VAL A 562 41.20 5.19 -3.01
N ALA A 563 40.73 4.27 -3.84
CA ALA A 563 41.31 3.98 -5.15
C ALA A 563 40.56 4.65 -6.30
N ALA A 564 39.22 4.64 -6.20
CA ALA A 564 38.36 5.25 -7.21
C ALA A 564 37.03 5.70 -6.55
N VAL A 565 36.48 6.78 -7.10
CA VAL A 565 35.17 7.32 -6.75
C VAL A 565 34.35 7.50 -8.02
N ALA A 566 33.16 7.00 -8.08
CA ALA A 566 32.21 7.27 -9.16
C ALA A 566 30.97 7.94 -8.61
N ARG A 567 30.60 9.06 -9.23
CA ARG A 567 29.43 9.87 -8.87
C ARG A 567 28.29 9.55 -9.79
N VAL A 568 27.11 9.48 -9.25
CA VAL A 568 25.85 9.42 -10.00
C VAL A 568 25.00 10.61 -9.62
N ARG A 569 24.76 11.47 -10.58
CA ARG A 569 23.79 12.57 -10.49
C ARG A 569 22.49 12.17 -11.16
N SER A 570 21.40 12.80 -10.79
CA SER A 570 20.11 12.52 -11.42
C SER A 570 19.27 13.79 -11.57
N ALA A 571 18.58 13.89 -12.68
CA ALA A 571 17.66 14.99 -12.96
C ALA A 571 16.48 14.50 -13.81
N VAL A 572 15.38 15.26 -13.81
CA VAL A 572 14.31 15.07 -14.79
C VAL A 572 14.61 15.96 -15.98
N LEU A 573 14.87 15.37 -17.13
CA LEU A 573 15.16 16.05 -18.38
C LEU A 573 13.95 16.01 -19.33
N GLN A 574 13.94 16.88 -20.31
CA GLN A 574 13.10 16.74 -21.50
C GLN A 574 13.86 15.95 -22.56
N VAL A 575 13.32 14.83 -22.97
CA VAL A 575 13.87 13.95 -23.99
C VAL A 575 12.92 13.94 -25.17
N ASP A 576 13.28 14.64 -26.24
CA ASP A 576 12.46 14.85 -27.42
C ASP A 576 11.06 15.46 -27.14
N GLY A 577 10.98 16.27 -26.05
CA GLY A 577 9.76 16.94 -25.61
C GLY A 577 9.02 16.22 -24.47
N ASP A 578 9.25 14.93 -24.30
CA ASP A 578 8.73 14.17 -23.15
C ASP A 578 9.69 14.27 -21.95
N ARG A 579 9.13 14.07 -20.76
CA ARG A 579 9.92 14.09 -19.52
C ARG A 579 10.36 12.71 -19.13
N ASP A 580 11.67 12.57 -18.98
CA ASP A 580 12.28 11.34 -18.53
C ASP A 580 13.23 11.57 -17.36
N PHE A 581 13.37 10.56 -16.51
CA PHE A 581 14.36 10.56 -15.47
C PHE A 581 15.73 10.20 -16.07
N ALA A 582 16.69 11.08 -15.92
CA ALA A 582 18.02 10.89 -16.45
C ALA A 582 19.07 10.84 -15.34
N SER A 583 20.11 10.06 -15.58
CA SER A 583 21.30 10.01 -14.75
C SER A 583 22.49 10.61 -15.46
N ALA A 584 23.49 11.05 -14.69
CA ALA A 584 24.80 11.35 -15.24
C ALA A 584 25.90 10.67 -14.43
N VAL A 585 26.89 10.15 -15.13
CA VAL A 585 28.02 9.41 -14.57
C VAL A 585 29.35 9.92 -15.15
N ASP A 586 30.44 9.63 -14.46
CA ASP A 586 31.76 9.71 -15.06
C ASP A 586 32.05 8.40 -15.80
N PRO A 587 32.11 8.41 -17.15
CA PRO A 587 32.32 7.19 -17.93
C PRO A 587 33.60 6.42 -17.55
N ALA A 588 34.67 7.15 -17.16
CA ALA A 588 35.96 6.53 -16.80
C ALA A 588 35.89 5.84 -15.41
N ALA A 589 35.07 6.34 -14.52
CA ALA A 589 34.92 5.81 -13.16
C ALA A 589 33.90 4.67 -13.07
N VAL A 590 32.89 4.62 -13.95
CA VAL A 590 31.84 3.60 -13.92
C VAL A 590 32.41 2.18 -13.97
N ASP A 591 33.34 1.91 -14.88
CA ASP A 591 33.92 0.57 -15.06
C ASP A 591 34.71 0.08 -13.81
N ALA A 592 35.18 1.02 -12.96
CA ALA A 592 35.86 0.68 -11.71
C ALA A 592 34.89 0.27 -10.60
N VAL A 593 33.66 0.77 -10.61
CA VAL A 593 32.67 0.62 -9.52
C VAL A 593 31.49 -0.24 -9.89
N ALA A 594 31.23 -0.47 -11.19
CA ALA A 594 30.04 -1.14 -11.70
C ALA A 594 30.33 -1.95 -12.96
N ARG A 595 29.42 -2.87 -13.26
CA ARG A 595 29.42 -3.67 -14.49
C ARG A 595 28.06 -3.59 -15.18
N PRO A 596 27.74 -2.43 -15.78
CA PRO A 596 26.47 -2.30 -16.49
C PRO A 596 26.42 -3.24 -17.70
N GLU A 597 25.25 -3.81 -17.97
CA GLU A 597 25.01 -4.65 -19.13
C GLU A 597 24.81 -3.76 -20.37
N ILE A 598 25.84 -3.63 -21.21
CA ILE A 598 25.79 -2.86 -22.44
C ILE A 598 25.31 -3.75 -23.59
N VAL A 599 24.25 -3.37 -24.27
CA VAL A 599 23.65 -4.11 -25.40
C VAL A 599 24.35 -3.75 -26.72
N THR A 600 24.52 -2.45 -26.99
CA THR A 600 25.24 -1.95 -28.17
C THR A 600 26.04 -0.69 -27.83
N GLY A 601 27.16 -0.45 -28.52
CA GLY A 601 28.03 0.70 -28.28
C GLY A 601 28.92 0.57 -27.05
N THR A 602 29.38 1.69 -26.49
CA THR A 602 30.21 1.74 -25.27
C THR A 602 29.94 3.01 -24.48
N LEU A 603 29.93 2.91 -23.15
CA LEU A 603 29.83 4.08 -22.26
C LEU A 603 31.08 4.95 -22.30
N ALA A 604 32.23 4.40 -22.70
CA ALA A 604 33.47 5.17 -22.83
C ALA A 604 33.39 6.29 -23.88
N ASP A 605 32.45 6.22 -24.81
CA ASP A 605 32.21 7.25 -25.83
C ASP A 605 31.27 8.39 -25.34
N LEU A 606 30.79 8.33 -24.07
CA LEU A 606 29.98 9.40 -23.49
C LEU A 606 30.83 10.67 -23.28
N ASP A 607 30.34 11.76 -23.86
CA ASP A 607 30.90 13.12 -23.71
C ASP A 607 29.77 14.14 -23.41
N ALA A 608 30.07 15.41 -23.43
CA ALA A 608 29.11 16.49 -23.15
C ALA A 608 27.95 16.58 -24.15
N THR A 609 28.05 15.91 -25.30
CA THR A 609 27.10 16.00 -26.44
C THR A 609 26.50 14.65 -26.80
N SER A 610 26.67 13.64 -25.96
CA SER A 610 26.21 12.28 -26.22
C SER A 610 25.39 11.71 -25.06
N VAL A 611 24.60 10.68 -25.36
CA VAL A 611 23.76 9.98 -24.41
C VAL A 611 23.86 8.47 -24.61
N ALA A 612 23.72 7.73 -23.52
CA ALA A 612 23.36 6.33 -23.55
C ALA A 612 21.88 6.19 -23.15
N ILE A 613 21.16 5.25 -23.70
CA ILE A 613 19.73 5.06 -23.44
C ILE A 613 19.44 3.61 -23.06
N SER A 614 18.35 3.40 -22.31
CA SER A 614 17.89 2.03 -22.00
C SER A 614 17.49 1.31 -23.29
N SER A 615 17.64 -0.01 -23.30
CA SER A 615 17.22 -0.85 -24.42
C SER A 615 15.71 -0.81 -24.62
N GLU A 616 14.94 -0.55 -23.57
CA GLU A 616 13.50 -0.39 -23.60
C GLU A 616 13.13 0.93 -24.29
N LEU A 617 13.68 2.06 -23.88
CA LEU A 617 13.46 3.36 -24.52
C LEU A 617 13.89 3.33 -25.98
N ALA A 618 15.04 2.67 -26.27
CA ALA A 618 15.53 2.47 -27.64
C ALA A 618 14.52 1.74 -28.52
N ALA A 619 13.91 0.68 -28.01
CA ALA A 619 12.88 -0.09 -28.73
C ALA A 619 11.58 0.70 -28.92
N ASP A 620 11.10 1.38 -27.88
CA ASP A 620 9.87 2.14 -27.90
C ASP A 620 9.91 3.33 -28.87
N ARG A 621 11.04 4.03 -28.91
CA ARG A 621 11.24 5.20 -29.79
C ARG A 621 11.84 4.85 -31.15
N GLY A 622 12.31 3.63 -31.34
CA GLY A 622 13.00 3.20 -32.56
C GLY A 622 14.37 3.85 -32.73
N TRP A 623 15.05 4.22 -31.62
CA TRP A 623 16.38 4.81 -31.63
C TRP A 623 17.46 3.74 -31.59
N ALA A 624 18.62 4.07 -32.18
CA ALA A 624 19.79 3.20 -32.21
C ALA A 624 21.06 4.06 -32.02
N VAL A 625 22.19 3.41 -31.78
CA VAL A 625 23.49 4.09 -31.77
C VAL A 625 23.67 4.91 -33.05
N GLY A 626 23.98 6.19 -32.89
CA GLY A 626 24.07 7.20 -33.95
C GLY A 626 22.81 8.03 -34.15
N SER A 627 21.68 7.71 -33.48
CA SER A 627 20.48 8.55 -33.49
C SER A 627 20.74 9.85 -32.74
N THR A 628 20.11 10.95 -33.20
CA THR A 628 20.17 12.25 -32.50
C THR A 628 18.89 12.44 -31.71
N VAL A 629 19.02 12.81 -30.44
CA VAL A 629 17.93 13.03 -29.49
C VAL A 629 18.07 14.44 -28.93
N LYS A 630 16.96 15.15 -28.80
CA LYS A 630 16.95 16.49 -28.22
C LYS A 630 16.80 16.37 -26.69
N ILE A 631 17.80 16.85 -25.97
CA ILE A 631 17.80 16.88 -24.50
C ILE A 631 17.57 18.30 -24.02
N GLY A 632 16.69 18.50 -23.06
CA GLY A 632 16.40 19.80 -22.48
C GLY A 632 16.37 19.80 -20.96
N TYR A 633 16.86 20.89 -20.36
CA TYR A 633 16.75 21.14 -18.93
C TYR A 633 16.55 22.64 -18.68
N ALA A 634 15.57 22.99 -17.86
CA ALA A 634 15.27 24.38 -17.47
C ALA A 634 15.17 25.37 -18.67
N GLY A 635 14.78 24.89 -19.86
CA GLY A 635 14.65 25.66 -21.08
C GLY A 635 15.95 25.80 -21.93
N ALA A 636 17.07 25.29 -21.47
CA ALA A 636 18.21 25.01 -22.32
C ALA A 636 17.97 23.70 -23.08
N THR A 637 18.29 23.63 -24.34
CA THR A 637 18.17 22.42 -25.18
C THR A 637 19.44 22.16 -25.92
N THR A 638 19.83 20.90 -26.04
CA THR A 638 20.98 20.44 -26.83
C THR A 638 20.60 19.23 -27.65
N ASP A 639 21.22 19.04 -28.80
CA ASP A 639 21.08 17.81 -29.57
C ASP A 639 22.20 16.86 -29.12
N ALA A 640 21.82 15.67 -28.65
CA ALA A 640 22.77 14.65 -28.18
C ALA A 640 22.71 13.42 -29.07
N THR A 641 23.85 12.76 -29.28
CA THR A 641 23.96 11.54 -30.08
C THR A 641 23.93 10.32 -29.19
N VAL A 642 23.15 9.32 -29.53
CA VAL A 642 23.12 8.04 -28.84
C VAL A 642 24.41 7.27 -29.14
N VAL A 643 25.19 6.95 -28.11
CA VAL A 643 26.48 6.21 -28.24
C VAL A 643 26.40 4.80 -27.69
N ALA A 644 25.49 4.50 -26.81
CA ALA A 644 25.29 3.16 -26.27
C ALA A 644 23.83 2.89 -25.93
N THR A 645 23.46 1.60 -25.92
CA THR A 645 22.23 1.10 -25.31
C THR A 645 22.57 0.11 -24.22
N TYR A 646 21.86 0.15 -23.09
CA TYR A 646 22.12 -0.68 -21.92
C TYR A 646 20.82 -1.27 -21.34
N VAL A 647 20.96 -2.29 -20.50
CA VAL A 647 19.88 -2.79 -19.64
C VAL A 647 19.95 -2.01 -18.32
N GLU A 648 18.80 -1.51 -17.84
CA GLU A 648 18.74 -0.85 -16.55
C GLU A 648 19.22 -1.77 -15.43
N GLY A 649 20.02 -1.21 -14.52
CA GLY A 649 20.63 -1.95 -13.43
C GLY A 649 20.78 -1.10 -12.16
N ALA A 650 21.59 -1.57 -11.21
CA ALA A 650 21.74 -0.91 -9.91
C ALA A 650 22.41 0.47 -9.99
N VAL A 651 23.26 0.72 -10.97
CA VAL A 651 24.00 1.98 -11.15
C VAL A 651 23.36 2.86 -12.22
N LEU A 652 22.97 2.28 -13.35
CA LEU A 652 22.25 2.94 -14.43
C LEU A 652 20.76 2.68 -14.27
N GLN A 653 20.08 3.46 -13.44
CA GLN A 653 18.68 3.28 -13.03
C GLN A 653 17.69 4.14 -13.83
N SER A 654 18.12 4.73 -14.94
CA SER A 654 17.32 5.69 -15.70
C SER A 654 17.30 5.33 -17.18
N ASP A 655 16.27 5.74 -17.88
CA ASP A 655 16.15 5.54 -19.32
C ASP A 655 17.22 6.28 -20.13
N VAL A 656 17.75 7.39 -19.61
CA VAL A 656 18.77 8.21 -20.26
C VAL A 656 19.95 8.44 -19.32
N THR A 657 21.15 8.18 -19.81
CA THR A 657 22.40 8.46 -19.09
C THR A 657 23.28 9.37 -19.91
N MET A 658 23.80 10.44 -19.28
CA MET A 658 24.76 11.40 -19.85
C MET A 658 26.09 11.34 -19.11
N SER A 659 27.08 12.07 -19.62
CA SER A 659 28.26 12.37 -18.82
C SER A 659 27.96 13.47 -17.79
N LEU A 660 28.75 13.55 -16.71
CA LEU A 660 28.68 14.67 -15.75
C LEU A 660 28.88 16.03 -16.44
N GLU A 661 29.82 16.11 -17.41
CA GLU A 661 30.04 17.30 -18.23
C GLU A 661 28.82 17.68 -19.06
N GLY A 662 28.05 16.68 -19.55
CA GLY A 662 26.80 16.89 -20.28
C GLY A 662 25.73 17.53 -19.39
N PHE A 663 25.58 17.08 -18.15
CA PHE A 663 24.70 17.71 -17.18
C PHE A 663 25.09 19.14 -16.84
N ASP A 664 26.38 19.36 -16.64
CA ASP A 664 26.92 20.71 -16.36
C ASP A 664 26.67 21.66 -17.55
N ALA A 665 26.83 21.17 -18.78
CA ALA A 665 26.61 21.96 -20.01
C ALA A 665 25.14 22.42 -20.19
N ILE A 666 24.17 21.63 -19.74
CA ILE A 666 22.75 22.01 -19.79
C ILE A 666 22.29 22.69 -18.50
N GLY A 667 23.18 22.89 -17.51
CA GLY A 667 22.88 23.62 -16.27
C GLY A 667 22.17 22.83 -15.18
N VAL A 668 22.32 21.50 -15.14
CA VAL A 668 21.86 20.69 -14.02
C VAL A 668 22.72 20.96 -12.79
N PRO A 669 22.13 21.23 -11.60
CA PRO A 669 22.89 21.50 -10.39
C PRO A 669 23.88 20.38 -10.04
N PRO A 670 25.09 20.72 -9.53
CA PRO A 670 26.12 19.74 -9.17
C PRO A 670 25.80 19.05 -7.84
N THR A 671 24.74 18.26 -7.80
CA THR A 671 24.34 17.48 -6.63
C THR A 671 24.36 16.00 -6.95
N ASP A 672 25.01 15.21 -6.09
CA ASP A 672 25.15 13.78 -6.26
C ASP A 672 23.99 13.05 -5.58
N ARG A 673 23.45 12.02 -6.23
CA ARG A 673 22.45 11.13 -5.65
C ARG A 673 23.11 9.97 -4.91
N THR A 674 24.17 9.42 -5.51
CA THR A 674 24.92 8.27 -4.98
C THR A 674 26.38 8.44 -5.36
N VAL A 675 27.26 8.08 -4.44
CA VAL A 675 28.69 8.03 -4.69
C VAL A 675 29.20 6.65 -4.35
N TYR A 676 29.86 6.01 -5.30
CA TYR A 676 30.45 4.68 -5.16
C TYR A 676 31.95 4.81 -4.91
N VAL A 677 32.46 4.06 -3.93
CA VAL A 677 33.87 4.15 -3.50
C VAL A 677 34.52 2.78 -3.53
N VAL A 678 35.68 2.70 -4.18
CA VAL A 678 36.55 1.51 -4.22
C VAL A 678 37.75 1.72 -3.32
N ALA A 679 38.04 0.76 -2.46
CA ALA A 679 39.19 0.75 -1.59
C ALA A 679 40.46 0.40 -2.36
N ALA A 680 41.58 1.03 -2.00
CA ALA A 680 42.88 0.68 -2.57
C ALA A 680 43.29 -0.75 -2.13
N PRO A 681 44.04 -1.48 -2.98
CA PRO A 681 44.49 -2.83 -2.67
C PRO A 681 45.27 -2.91 -1.34
N GLY A 682 44.82 -3.77 -0.44
CA GLY A 682 45.48 -3.98 0.86
C GLY A 682 45.04 -3.05 1.99
N VAL A 683 44.12 -2.13 1.75
CA VAL A 683 43.54 -1.26 2.78
C VAL A 683 42.50 -2.05 3.58
N ASP A 684 42.51 -1.89 4.91
CA ASP A 684 41.46 -2.44 5.77
C ASP A 684 40.14 -1.67 5.55
N ARG A 685 39.13 -2.35 5.01
CA ARG A 685 37.83 -1.77 4.74
C ARG A 685 37.14 -1.19 5.97
N ALA A 686 37.38 -1.77 7.16
CA ALA A 686 36.75 -1.26 8.39
C ALA A 686 37.37 0.11 8.76
N VAL A 687 38.67 0.29 8.57
CA VAL A 687 39.37 1.55 8.82
C VAL A 687 38.95 2.60 7.81
N LEU A 688 38.92 2.24 6.53
CA LEU A 688 38.46 3.15 5.47
C LEU A 688 36.99 3.56 5.69
N GLY A 689 36.12 2.61 5.98
CA GLY A 689 34.71 2.90 6.25
C GLY A 689 34.47 3.82 7.46
N ALA A 690 35.35 3.77 8.48
CA ALA A 690 35.31 4.72 9.59
C ALA A 690 35.76 6.12 9.14
N ALA A 691 36.83 6.22 8.35
CA ALA A 691 37.31 7.50 7.80
C ALA A 691 36.26 8.17 6.87
N LEU A 692 35.60 7.37 6.02
CA LEU A 692 34.53 7.86 5.15
C LEU A 692 33.31 8.36 5.97
N LYS A 693 32.96 7.67 7.07
CA LYS A 693 31.89 8.11 7.98
C LYS A 693 32.22 9.40 8.70
N ASP A 694 33.50 9.66 8.99
CA ASP A 694 33.93 10.90 9.60
C ASP A 694 33.76 12.09 8.64
N VAL A 695 33.94 11.91 7.33
CA VAL A 695 33.66 12.94 6.32
C VAL A 695 32.21 13.40 6.36
N VAL A 696 31.28 12.47 6.52
CA VAL A 696 29.84 12.77 6.51
C VAL A 696 29.22 12.91 7.90
N VAL A 697 30.03 12.94 8.98
CA VAL A 697 29.53 12.90 10.38
C VAL A 697 28.56 14.05 10.70
N ASP A 698 28.76 15.20 10.09
CA ASP A 698 27.92 16.38 10.24
C ASP A 698 26.70 16.38 9.31
N LEU A 699 26.70 15.55 8.28
CA LEU A 699 25.63 15.39 7.31
C LEU A 699 24.74 14.20 7.71
N LYS A 700 23.84 14.42 8.66
CA LYS A 700 23.00 13.34 9.24
C LYS A 700 22.08 12.62 8.24
N THR A 701 21.88 13.19 7.05
CA THR A 701 21.12 12.58 5.96
C THR A 701 21.98 11.68 5.09
N VAL A 702 23.30 11.88 5.05
CA VAL A 702 24.22 11.11 4.22
C VAL A 702 24.75 9.91 5.01
N THR A 703 24.68 8.74 4.42
CA THR A 703 25.15 7.47 5.01
C THR A 703 26.26 6.88 4.17
N VAL A 704 27.24 6.27 4.83
CA VAL A 704 28.29 5.48 4.20
C VAL A 704 28.05 4.02 4.59
N ASN A 705 27.66 3.22 3.64
CA ASN A 705 27.30 1.83 3.81
C ASN A 705 28.23 0.92 3.00
N ASP A 706 28.59 -0.23 3.55
CA ASP A 706 29.11 -1.33 2.73
C ASP A 706 27.97 -1.96 1.89
N GLN A 707 28.31 -2.81 0.94
CA GLN A 707 27.33 -3.42 0.04
C GLN A 707 26.19 -4.14 0.80
N GLU A 708 26.52 -4.85 1.89
CA GLU A 708 25.52 -5.61 2.66
C GLU A 708 24.54 -4.69 3.37
N THR A 709 25.05 -3.67 4.08
CA THR A 709 24.23 -2.66 4.76
C THR A 709 23.40 -1.83 3.76
N PHE A 710 23.98 -1.48 2.61
CA PHE A 710 23.25 -0.80 1.54
C PHE A 710 22.11 -1.64 1.00
N ALA A 711 22.34 -2.93 0.74
CA ALA A 711 21.30 -3.85 0.33
C ALA A 711 20.20 -4.00 1.40
N GLU A 712 20.55 -4.05 2.71
CA GLU A 712 19.58 -4.05 3.80
C GLU A 712 18.73 -2.78 3.81
N GLU A 713 19.33 -1.62 3.61
CA GLU A 713 18.64 -0.33 3.55
C GLU A 713 17.67 -0.28 2.37
N GLN A 714 18.07 -0.78 1.19
CA GLN A 714 17.20 -0.87 0.01
C GLN A 714 16.07 -1.90 0.16
N ARG A 715 16.24 -2.94 0.97
CA ARG A 715 15.17 -3.91 1.28
C ARG A 715 14.16 -3.40 2.31
N ALA A 716 14.53 -2.40 3.12
CA ALA A 716 13.68 -1.90 4.21
C ALA A 716 12.27 -1.45 3.78
N PRO A 717 12.07 -0.73 2.66
CA PRO A 717 10.74 -0.37 2.15
C PRO A 717 9.89 -1.60 1.81
N ILE A 718 10.51 -2.64 1.23
CA ILE A 718 9.83 -3.92 0.91
C ILE A 718 9.36 -4.58 2.20
N ASP A 719 10.23 -4.62 3.23
CA ASP A 719 9.88 -5.18 4.54
C ASP A 719 8.75 -4.42 5.24
N GLN A 720 8.75 -3.10 5.16
CA GLN A 720 7.69 -2.26 5.69
C GLN A 720 6.35 -2.54 4.99
N LEU A 721 6.35 -2.62 3.67
CA LEU A 721 5.17 -2.95 2.89
C LEU A 721 4.65 -4.35 3.24
N LEU A 722 5.52 -5.35 3.30
CA LEU A 722 5.16 -6.71 3.70
C LEU A 722 4.59 -6.76 5.12
N PHE A 723 5.12 -5.98 6.05
CA PHE A 723 4.61 -5.89 7.42
C PHE A 723 3.15 -5.38 7.44
N ILE A 724 2.84 -4.33 6.66
CA ILE A 724 1.47 -3.82 6.51
C ILE A 724 0.57 -4.91 5.94
N VAL A 725 1.00 -5.57 4.88
CA VAL A 725 0.27 -6.68 4.24
C VAL A 725 -0.03 -7.78 5.25
N TYR A 726 0.96 -8.24 6.01
CA TYR A 726 0.77 -9.29 7.01
C TYR A 726 -0.14 -8.85 8.16
N ALA A 727 -0.06 -7.61 8.58
CA ALA A 727 -0.96 -7.07 9.62
C ALA A 727 -2.43 -7.08 9.15
N LEU A 728 -2.69 -6.63 7.92
CA LEU A 728 -4.04 -6.65 7.32
C LEU A 728 -4.55 -8.08 7.09
N LEU A 729 -3.67 -8.97 6.64
CA LEU A 729 -3.99 -10.39 6.46
C LEU A 729 -4.25 -11.12 7.78
N GLY A 730 -3.62 -10.69 8.87
CA GLY A 730 -3.93 -11.17 10.22
C GLY A 730 -5.42 -11.06 10.54
N LEU A 731 -6.07 -9.99 10.08
CA LEU A 731 -7.51 -9.82 10.25
C LEU A 731 -8.32 -10.85 9.43
N ALA A 732 -7.89 -11.16 8.19
CA ALA A 732 -8.53 -12.21 7.38
C ALA A 732 -8.41 -13.59 8.04
N VAL A 733 -7.27 -13.88 8.69
CA VAL A 733 -7.09 -15.10 9.50
C VAL A 733 -8.04 -15.11 10.69
N VAL A 734 -8.24 -13.99 11.38
CA VAL A 734 -9.25 -13.89 12.47
C VAL A 734 -10.64 -14.21 11.96
N ILE A 735 -11.03 -13.71 10.79
CA ILE A 735 -12.33 -14.03 10.15
C ILE A 735 -12.43 -15.55 9.90
N ALA A 736 -11.38 -16.16 9.38
CA ALA A 736 -11.33 -17.61 9.11
C ALA A 736 -11.43 -18.44 10.40
N VAL A 737 -10.72 -18.04 11.47
CA VAL A 737 -10.83 -18.67 12.81
C VAL A 737 -12.28 -18.67 13.29
N LEU A 738 -12.95 -17.53 13.22
CA LEU A 738 -14.35 -17.41 13.63
C LEU A 738 -15.28 -18.23 12.76
N GLY A 739 -14.98 -18.37 11.47
CA GLY A 739 -15.66 -19.30 10.56
C GLY A 739 -15.53 -20.75 11.00
N ILE A 740 -14.34 -21.18 11.39
CA ILE A 740 -14.09 -22.53 11.91
C ILE A 740 -14.82 -22.74 13.25
N VAL A 741 -14.73 -21.78 14.18
CA VAL A 741 -15.42 -21.81 15.48
C VAL A 741 -16.94 -21.97 15.28
N ASN A 742 -17.53 -21.15 14.40
CA ASN A 742 -18.96 -21.19 14.10
C ASN A 742 -19.38 -22.56 13.54
N THR A 743 -18.63 -23.07 12.57
CA THR A 743 -18.92 -24.35 11.92
C THR A 743 -18.81 -25.53 12.90
N LEU A 744 -17.77 -25.52 13.76
CA LEU A 744 -17.59 -26.55 14.79
C LEU A 744 -18.64 -26.47 15.90
N ALA A 745 -18.96 -25.27 16.37
CA ALA A 745 -20.03 -25.09 17.39
C ALA A 745 -21.37 -25.65 16.92
N LEU A 746 -21.69 -25.42 15.65
CA LEU A 746 -22.92 -25.91 15.04
C LEU A 746 -22.88 -27.42 14.80
N SER A 747 -21.71 -27.96 14.36
CA SER A 747 -21.48 -29.40 14.23
C SER A 747 -21.72 -30.14 15.54
N VAL A 748 -21.29 -29.56 16.66
CA VAL A 748 -21.54 -30.13 18.01
C VAL A 748 -23.03 -30.11 18.34
N ILE A 749 -23.75 -29.06 18.01
CA ILE A 749 -25.21 -28.96 18.27
C ILE A 749 -25.98 -29.97 17.43
N GLU A 750 -25.66 -30.17 16.17
CA GLU A 750 -26.32 -31.13 15.27
C GLU A 750 -26.05 -32.59 15.67
N ARG A 751 -24.92 -32.87 16.33
CA ARG A 751 -24.48 -34.21 16.69
C ARG A 751 -24.57 -34.49 18.17
N VAL A 752 -25.44 -33.75 18.92
CA VAL A 752 -25.61 -33.92 20.37
C VAL A 752 -25.92 -35.35 20.73
N ARG A 753 -26.85 -36.00 20.00
CA ARG A 753 -27.24 -37.39 20.20
C ARG A 753 -26.09 -38.38 19.90
N GLU A 754 -25.38 -38.24 18.79
CA GLU A 754 -24.20 -39.04 18.44
C GLU A 754 -23.12 -38.91 19.54
N ILE A 755 -22.81 -37.67 19.96
CA ILE A 755 -21.84 -37.38 21.03
C ILE A 755 -22.32 -38.00 22.37
N GLY A 756 -23.60 -37.91 22.67
CA GLY A 756 -24.20 -38.53 23.86
C GLY A 756 -24.03 -40.06 23.85
N LEU A 757 -24.33 -40.72 22.73
CA LEU A 757 -24.13 -42.15 22.54
C LEU A 757 -22.67 -42.57 22.66
N LEU A 758 -21.75 -41.88 22.00
CA LEU A 758 -20.31 -42.14 22.09
C LEU A 758 -19.81 -42.03 23.53
N ARG A 759 -20.29 -41.06 24.29
CA ARG A 759 -19.97 -40.91 25.71
C ARG A 759 -20.60 -41.99 26.59
N ALA A 760 -21.80 -42.45 26.26
CA ALA A 760 -22.47 -43.58 26.94
C ALA A 760 -21.70 -44.89 26.71
N VAL A 761 -21.11 -45.09 25.52
CA VAL A 761 -20.26 -46.26 25.19
C VAL A 761 -18.85 -46.17 25.78
N GLY A 762 -18.48 -45.03 26.46
CA GLY A 762 -17.23 -44.95 27.21
C GLY A 762 -16.21 -43.91 26.66
N LEU A 763 -16.56 -43.08 25.66
CA LEU A 763 -15.66 -42.01 25.19
C LEU A 763 -15.44 -40.95 26.29
N SER A 764 -14.21 -40.77 26.73
CA SER A 764 -13.87 -39.80 27.77
C SER A 764 -14.01 -38.36 27.27
N ARG A 765 -14.17 -37.39 28.20
CA ARG A 765 -14.21 -35.95 27.88
C ARG A 765 -12.96 -35.48 27.19
N THR A 766 -11.81 -36.06 27.54
CA THR A 766 -10.50 -35.69 26.94
C THR A 766 -10.41 -36.20 25.49
N GLN A 767 -10.80 -37.45 25.24
CA GLN A 767 -10.84 -38.05 23.91
C GLN A 767 -11.80 -37.28 22.99
N LEU A 768 -12.98 -36.86 23.48
CA LEU A 768 -13.91 -36.04 22.71
C LEU A 768 -13.30 -34.68 22.33
N ARG A 769 -12.65 -34.02 23.27
CA ARG A 769 -11.94 -32.74 22.97
C ARG A 769 -10.82 -32.94 21.96
N THR A 770 -10.05 -34.00 22.08
CA THR A 770 -8.97 -34.33 21.12
C THR A 770 -9.53 -34.61 19.74
N MET A 771 -10.62 -35.38 19.63
CA MET A 771 -11.29 -35.65 18.37
C MET A 771 -11.74 -34.37 17.66
N LEU A 772 -12.38 -33.43 18.39
CA LEU A 772 -12.81 -32.15 17.83
C LEU A 772 -11.63 -31.24 17.47
N ARG A 773 -10.53 -31.26 18.22
CA ARG A 773 -9.31 -30.52 17.88
C ARG A 773 -8.67 -31.06 16.60
N LEU A 774 -8.57 -32.39 16.47
CA LEU A 774 -8.02 -33.03 15.25
C LEU A 774 -8.90 -32.75 14.02
N GLU A 775 -10.24 -32.74 14.16
CA GLU A 775 -11.18 -32.37 13.11
C GLU A 775 -10.96 -30.91 12.68
N SER A 776 -10.78 -30.00 13.62
CA SER A 776 -10.50 -28.58 13.35
C SER A 776 -9.15 -28.36 12.67
N VAL A 777 -8.09 -29.04 13.15
CA VAL A 777 -6.76 -28.99 12.56
C VAL A 777 -6.78 -29.53 11.13
N ALA A 778 -7.54 -30.61 10.87
CA ALA A 778 -7.70 -31.11 9.49
C ALA A 778 -8.34 -30.10 8.55
N ILE A 779 -9.34 -29.37 9.02
CA ILE A 779 -10.00 -28.31 8.24
C ILE A 779 -9.01 -27.15 7.99
N ALA A 780 -8.27 -26.73 9.01
CA ALA A 780 -7.31 -25.64 8.91
C ALA A 780 -6.14 -25.98 7.99
N LEU A 781 -5.57 -27.18 8.14
CA LEU A 781 -4.47 -27.65 7.27
C LEU A 781 -4.93 -27.85 5.82
N LEU A 782 -6.16 -28.31 5.60
CA LEU A 782 -6.74 -28.36 4.26
C LEU A 782 -6.78 -26.98 3.62
N GLY A 783 -7.26 -25.96 4.37
CA GLY A 783 -7.28 -24.59 3.92
C GLY A 783 -5.88 -24.05 3.62
N ALA A 784 -4.91 -24.32 4.50
CA ALA A 784 -3.54 -23.89 4.34
C ALA A 784 -2.87 -24.51 3.11
N VAL A 785 -2.97 -25.83 2.92
CA VAL A 785 -2.34 -26.51 1.78
C VAL A 785 -2.93 -26.03 0.44
N LEU A 786 -4.27 -25.94 0.35
CA LEU A 786 -4.92 -25.42 -0.86
C LEU A 786 -4.63 -23.93 -1.05
N GLY A 787 -4.52 -23.17 0.03
CA GLY A 787 -4.15 -21.75 0.00
C GLY A 787 -2.73 -21.54 -0.49
N ILE A 788 -1.77 -22.29 0.01
CA ILE A 788 -0.38 -22.22 -0.44
C ILE A 788 -0.27 -22.60 -1.92
N ALA A 789 -0.91 -23.68 -2.35
CA ALA A 789 -0.88 -24.08 -3.76
C ALA A 789 -1.46 -22.98 -4.69
N LEU A 790 -2.57 -22.38 -4.27
CA LEU A 790 -3.23 -21.30 -5.01
C LEU A 790 -2.40 -20.01 -4.98
N GLY A 791 -1.85 -19.67 -3.82
CA GLY A 791 -1.00 -18.48 -3.65
C GLY A 791 0.30 -18.58 -4.45
N LEU A 792 0.92 -19.75 -4.53
CA LEU A 792 2.07 -19.99 -5.41
C LEU A 792 1.70 -19.80 -6.88
N ALA A 793 0.54 -20.33 -7.32
CA ALA A 793 0.08 -20.15 -8.70
C ALA A 793 -0.15 -18.65 -9.03
N PHE A 794 -0.75 -17.89 -8.12
CA PHE A 794 -0.94 -16.45 -8.29
C PHE A 794 0.38 -15.67 -8.24
N ALA A 795 1.29 -16.06 -7.36
CA ALA A 795 2.60 -15.43 -7.27
C ALA A 795 3.43 -15.61 -8.54
N LEU A 796 3.41 -16.83 -9.11
CA LEU A 796 4.05 -17.12 -10.40
C LEU A 796 3.46 -16.29 -11.54
N ALA A 797 2.14 -16.15 -11.58
CA ALA A 797 1.48 -15.36 -12.61
C ALA A 797 1.81 -13.86 -12.46
N LEU A 798 1.78 -13.34 -11.23
CA LEU A 798 2.07 -11.94 -10.95
C LEU A 798 3.54 -11.62 -11.17
N GLN A 799 4.46 -12.47 -10.70
CA GLN A 799 5.90 -12.30 -10.94
C GLN A 799 6.22 -12.26 -12.43
N ARG A 800 5.57 -13.13 -13.24
CA ARG A 800 5.72 -13.08 -14.70
C ARG A 800 5.24 -11.78 -15.34
N SER A 801 4.23 -11.15 -14.77
CA SER A 801 3.74 -9.84 -15.23
C SER A 801 4.64 -8.67 -14.81
N LEU A 802 5.55 -8.89 -13.88
CA LEU A 802 6.44 -7.87 -13.31
C LEU A 802 7.92 -8.11 -13.64
N ILE A 803 8.20 -8.99 -14.62
CA ILE A 803 9.59 -9.22 -15.06
C ILE A 803 10.18 -7.95 -15.64
N ASP A 804 9.43 -7.28 -16.51
CA ASP A 804 9.83 -6.02 -17.16
C ASP A 804 9.89 -4.85 -16.15
N ASP A 805 9.22 -4.98 -15.00
CA ASP A 805 9.31 -4.05 -13.86
C ASP A 805 10.46 -4.41 -12.87
N GLY A 806 11.42 -5.24 -13.25
CA GLY A 806 12.63 -5.58 -12.47
C GLY A 806 12.43 -6.67 -11.41
N ILE A 807 11.34 -7.46 -11.45
CA ILE A 807 11.16 -8.65 -10.57
C ILE A 807 11.36 -9.92 -11.39
N ASP A 808 12.60 -10.18 -11.77
CA ASP A 808 13.01 -11.29 -12.65
C ASP A 808 13.33 -12.59 -11.90
N VAL A 809 13.78 -12.51 -10.63
CA VAL A 809 14.15 -13.65 -9.81
C VAL A 809 12.95 -14.22 -9.08
N LEU A 810 12.63 -15.48 -9.31
CA LEU A 810 11.61 -16.18 -8.53
C LEU A 810 12.20 -16.78 -7.25
N ALA A 811 11.85 -16.23 -6.10
CA ALA A 811 12.24 -16.75 -4.79
C ALA A 811 11.03 -17.28 -4.00
N ILE A 812 11.10 -18.56 -3.61
CA ILE A 812 10.05 -19.19 -2.81
C ILE A 812 10.50 -19.29 -1.35
N PRO A 813 9.90 -18.54 -0.41
CA PRO A 813 10.31 -18.51 0.99
C PRO A 813 9.77 -19.74 1.74
N VAL A 814 10.38 -20.91 1.54
CA VAL A 814 9.92 -22.22 2.09
C VAL A 814 9.75 -22.16 3.61
N GLY A 815 10.65 -21.46 4.33
CA GLY A 815 10.55 -21.30 5.79
C GLY A 815 9.27 -20.57 6.22
N GLN A 816 8.86 -19.49 5.50
CA GLN A 816 7.63 -18.76 5.77
C GLN A 816 6.39 -19.61 5.43
N LEU A 817 6.43 -20.37 4.33
CA LEU A 817 5.35 -21.28 3.97
C LEU A 817 5.14 -22.38 5.01
N ALA A 818 6.22 -22.93 5.54
CA ALA A 818 6.15 -23.89 6.64
C ALA A 818 5.57 -23.26 7.92
N LEU A 819 5.93 -22.01 8.22
CA LEU A 819 5.37 -21.25 9.32
C LEU A 819 3.85 -21.06 9.13
N PHE A 820 3.36 -20.75 7.92
CA PHE A 820 1.92 -20.61 7.66
C PHE A 820 1.16 -21.91 7.91
N VAL A 821 1.73 -23.06 7.55
CA VAL A 821 1.15 -24.37 7.87
C VAL A 821 1.11 -24.59 9.39
N ALA A 822 2.18 -24.24 10.10
CA ALA A 822 2.23 -24.35 11.56
C ALA A 822 1.20 -23.43 12.25
N VAL A 823 1.12 -22.18 11.81
CA VAL A 823 0.12 -21.20 12.30
C VAL A 823 -1.30 -21.72 12.02
N ALA A 824 -1.58 -22.24 10.84
CA ALA A 824 -2.89 -22.82 10.52
C ALA A 824 -3.24 -24.00 11.45
N ALA A 825 -2.26 -24.86 11.79
CA ALA A 825 -2.50 -25.94 12.76
C ALA A 825 -2.84 -25.39 14.16
N VAL A 826 -2.09 -24.36 14.63
CA VAL A 826 -2.38 -23.69 15.92
C VAL A 826 -3.75 -23.04 15.89
N VAL A 827 -4.10 -22.34 14.83
CA VAL A 827 -5.43 -21.74 14.59
C VAL A 827 -6.51 -22.81 14.67
N GLY A 828 -6.30 -23.96 14.04
CA GLY A 828 -7.21 -25.10 14.13
C GLY A 828 -7.42 -25.58 15.57
N VAL A 829 -6.36 -25.68 16.37
CA VAL A 829 -6.48 -26.05 17.79
C VAL A 829 -7.26 -25.00 18.59
N LEU A 830 -6.92 -23.70 18.41
CA LEU A 830 -7.56 -22.59 19.10
C LEU A 830 -9.06 -22.52 18.79
N ALA A 831 -9.44 -22.67 17.52
CA ALA A 831 -10.83 -22.64 17.07
C ALA A 831 -11.68 -23.76 17.70
N ALA A 832 -11.07 -24.92 18.02
CA ALA A 832 -11.78 -26.03 18.67
C ALA A 832 -11.88 -25.91 20.19
N LEU A 833 -11.21 -24.97 20.85
CA LEU A 833 -11.17 -24.89 22.32
C LEU A 833 -12.56 -24.66 22.93
N TRP A 834 -13.28 -23.66 22.41
CA TRP A 834 -14.61 -23.31 22.94
C TRP A 834 -15.68 -24.35 22.58
N PRO A 835 -15.84 -24.77 21.32
CA PRO A 835 -16.80 -25.83 20.94
C PRO A 835 -16.49 -27.16 21.67
N GLY A 836 -15.22 -27.52 21.80
CA GLY A 836 -14.82 -28.76 22.48
C GLY A 836 -15.07 -28.74 23.97
N ARG A 837 -14.93 -27.59 24.64
CA ARG A 837 -15.32 -27.45 26.06
C ARG A 837 -16.83 -27.55 26.25
N ARG A 838 -17.61 -26.97 25.33
CA ARG A 838 -19.08 -27.04 25.37
C ARG A 838 -19.61 -28.46 25.12
N ALA A 839 -19.03 -29.14 24.13
CA ALA A 839 -19.39 -30.56 23.85
C ALA A 839 -19.08 -31.49 25.02
N ALA A 840 -17.96 -31.31 25.69
CA ALA A 840 -17.54 -32.13 26.82
C ALA A 840 -18.41 -31.94 28.09
N LYS A 841 -19.11 -30.80 28.18
CA LYS A 841 -20.04 -30.48 29.31
C LYS A 841 -21.50 -30.93 29.06
N LEU A 842 -21.81 -31.54 27.91
CA LEU A 842 -23.16 -32.03 27.60
C LEU A 842 -23.58 -33.12 28.59
N ASP A 843 -24.81 -33.03 29.07
CA ASP A 843 -25.44 -34.07 29.87
C ASP A 843 -25.84 -35.26 28.97
N ILE A 844 -25.33 -36.44 29.30
CA ILE A 844 -25.49 -37.66 28.49
C ILE A 844 -26.95 -38.07 28.42
N LEU A 845 -27.69 -38.01 29.55
CA LEU A 845 -29.07 -38.43 29.60
C LEU A 845 -29.97 -37.50 28.81
N ARG A 846 -29.79 -36.19 28.96
CA ARG A 846 -30.51 -35.18 28.15
C ARG A 846 -30.14 -35.25 26.67
N ALA A 847 -28.87 -35.54 26.31
CA ALA A 847 -28.41 -35.65 24.94
C ALA A 847 -29.03 -36.85 24.19
N ILE A 848 -29.29 -37.98 24.91
CA ILE A 848 -29.94 -39.17 24.34
C ILE A 848 -31.43 -39.00 24.28
N ALA A 849 -32.01 -38.29 25.26
CA ALA A 849 -33.49 -38.10 25.39
C ALA A 849 -34.02 -36.91 24.54
N SER A 850 -33.15 -36.12 23.89
CA SER A 850 -33.59 -35.06 23.00
C SER A 850 -34.05 -35.64 21.65
N ASP A 851 -35.35 -35.54 21.37
CA ASP A 851 -35.97 -35.81 20.06
C ASP A 851 -35.50 -34.83 18.98
#